data_b2095082e49169b1c1b4b936f2bddc40
#
_entry.id   b2095082e49169b1c1b4b936f2bddc40
#
_cell.length_a   1.000
_cell.length_b   1.000
_cell.length_c   1.000
_cell.angle_alpha   90.00
_cell.angle_beta   90.00
_cell.angle_gamma   90.00
#
_symmetry.space_group_name_H-M   'P 1'
#
loop_
_entity.id
_entity.type
_entity.pdbx_description
1 polymer ?
#
loop_
_entity_poly.entity_id
_entity_poly.type
_entity_poly.pdbx_seq_one_letter_code
_entity_poly.pdbx_strand_id
1 'polypeptide(L)'
;MANDKIIVRGAKEHNLKNITVELPRNKLVVITGLSGSGKSSLAFDTIYAEGQRRYVESLSSYARMFLGQMDKPNVESIEGLSPAISIDQKTTSKNPRSTVGTVTEIYDYLRLLYARIGVPHCTVCGREIRQQTVDQIVDKVLAYEAGSKIQLLAPVVRGRKGEHQKVLDSARKSGFARVRVDGITYDLSEKIPIEKNKKHNIEVVVDRLVIKPDIASRLSDSIETASKLSGGLVMVSFVGGEDVVFSQKYACPEHGVSIEDLTPRMFSFNNPFGACPKCTGLGVFLKIDENKIIPDREKSIAQNGIKGSGWAMEGSQIAAMYMEALARRYKFSLTEPIKNIPDSVLDKILYGTGGEKLTIHRQSAYGSGTYEREFEGVITNLDRRYHESSSNWVRDEIRSYMTEIPCDACHGERLSRESLAVTVGGVNISDFCKMSVVDAIKFVKGLQLTEKEAVIGEEIIKEIIERLNFLNSVGLGYLTLSRSSGTLSGGESQRIRLATQIGSSLMGVLYILDEPSIGLHQRDNEKLLGTLKRLRDLGNTVIVVEHDEETMYAADTIVDVGPGAGIHGGQIVCTGDVETIKACEESVTGQYLSGKRRVPVPEKRRKGNGFFLEIRGATENNLKNINVKIPLGELVCVTGVSGSGKSSLINEVLYKTLARELNRAKTISGKHKEILGLEHLDKVIEIDQSPIGRTPRSNPATYTGVFNDIRALFAETQDAKMRGYGQGRFSFNVKGGRCEACQGDGIIKIEMHFLSDVYVPCEVCKGKRYNRETLEVKYKGKSINDVLEMSVEEGMEFFANIPKIHRKLKTLFEVGLGYVKLGQPATTLSGGEAQRVKLATELSKRSTGKTIYILDEPTTGLHIADVHRLVDVLQLLVEGGNTVVVIEHNLDLIKTADHIIDLGPEGGDMGGRVIAQGTPEEVARDPKSFTGVYLKPLLKAK
;
A
#
# COMPACT_ATOMS: atom_id res chain seq x y z
N MET A 1 -3.06 -46.78 -4.27
CA MET A 1 -1.73 -46.19 -4.07
C MET A 1 -1.90 -44.66 -4.20
N ALA A 2 -1.54 -43.89 -3.19
CA ALA A 2 -1.56 -42.45 -3.31
C ALA A 2 -0.53 -42.04 -4.39
N ASN A 3 -0.93 -41.22 -5.35
CA ASN A 3 -0.06 -40.77 -6.44
C ASN A 3 1.01 -39.82 -5.79
N ASP A 4 2.26 -40.29 -5.66
CA ASP A 4 3.35 -39.52 -5.01
C ASP A 4 3.89 -38.40 -5.90
N LYS A 5 3.32 -38.19 -7.08
CA LYS A 5 3.73 -37.21 -8.07
C LYS A 5 2.54 -36.44 -8.63
N ILE A 6 2.77 -35.22 -9.02
CA ILE A 6 1.93 -34.44 -9.93
C ILE A 6 2.51 -34.63 -11.33
N ILE A 7 1.71 -35.14 -12.26
CA ILE A 7 2.14 -35.39 -13.63
C ILE A 7 1.38 -34.47 -14.56
N VAL A 8 2.08 -33.55 -15.17
CA VAL A 8 1.56 -32.63 -16.21
C VAL A 8 1.91 -33.22 -17.58
N ARG A 9 0.93 -33.44 -18.43
CA ARG A 9 1.15 -33.97 -19.78
C ARG A 9 0.62 -33.01 -20.85
N GLY A 10 1.44 -32.75 -21.83
CA GLY A 10 1.04 -31.99 -23.00
C GLY A 10 0.65 -30.55 -22.74
N ALA A 11 1.36 -29.82 -21.86
CA ALA A 11 1.10 -28.41 -21.59
C ALA A 11 1.54 -27.54 -22.77
N LYS A 12 0.61 -26.71 -23.28
CA LYS A 12 0.77 -25.83 -24.46
C LYS A 12 0.36 -24.38 -24.18
N GLU A 13 0.26 -23.98 -22.90
CA GLU A 13 -0.15 -22.64 -22.56
C GLU A 13 0.92 -21.61 -22.95
N HIS A 14 0.52 -20.49 -23.56
CA HIS A 14 1.40 -19.43 -24.04
C HIS A 14 2.56 -19.93 -24.92
N ASN A 15 3.80 -19.90 -24.41
CA ASN A 15 5.00 -20.34 -25.13
C ASN A 15 5.43 -21.79 -24.86
N LEU A 16 4.69 -22.53 -24.04
CA LEU A 16 5.00 -23.92 -23.71
C LEU A 16 4.87 -24.85 -24.93
N LYS A 17 5.90 -25.68 -25.18
CA LYS A 17 6.02 -26.52 -26.37
C LYS A 17 5.60 -27.98 -26.11
N ASN A 18 4.32 -28.20 -25.75
CA ASN A 18 3.79 -29.54 -25.51
C ASN A 18 4.59 -30.33 -24.47
N ILE A 19 4.89 -29.67 -23.33
CA ILE A 19 5.80 -30.24 -22.34
C ILE A 19 5.10 -31.26 -21.44
N THR A 20 5.88 -32.25 -21.01
CA THR A 20 5.52 -33.20 -19.95
C THR A 20 6.51 -33.09 -18.81
N VAL A 21 6.00 -32.93 -17.57
CA VAL A 21 6.83 -32.82 -16.37
C VAL A 21 6.21 -33.60 -15.21
N GLU A 22 7.06 -34.24 -14.41
CA GLU A 22 6.68 -34.95 -13.18
C GLU A 22 7.27 -34.19 -11.99
N LEU A 23 6.40 -33.80 -11.05
CA LEU A 23 6.76 -33.06 -9.84
C LEU A 23 6.45 -33.93 -8.62
N PRO A 24 7.40 -34.10 -7.68
CA PRO A 24 7.13 -34.89 -6.47
C PRO A 24 6.15 -34.13 -5.56
N ARG A 25 5.25 -34.88 -4.92
CA ARG A 25 4.33 -34.32 -3.90
C ARG A 25 5.03 -34.25 -2.54
N ASN A 26 4.53 -33.34 -1.68
CA ASN A 26 5.03 -33.13 -0.32
C ASN A 26 6.52 -32.73 -0.29
N LYS A 27 6.94 -31.98 -1.32
CA LYS A 27 8.29 -31.50 -1.54
C LYS A 27 8.31 -30.02 -1.86
N LEU A 28 9.46 -29.41 -1.67
CA LEU A 28 9.75 -28.04 -2.13
C LEU A 28 10.32 -28.13 -3.55
N VAL A 29 9.54 -27.68 -4.53
CA VAL A 29 9.90 -27.69 -5.93
C VAL A 29 10.16 -26.26 -6.40
N VAL A 30 11.33 -26.02 -6.98
CA VAL A 30 11.65 -24.72 -7.57
C VAL A 30 11.57 -24.81 -9.09
N ILE A 31 10.78 -23.93 -9.72
CA ILE A 31 10.73 -23.74 -11.16
C ILE A 31 11.58 -22.51 -11.50
N THR A 32 12.66 -22.72 -12.24
CA THR A 32 13.62 -21.68 -12.61
C THR A 32 13.82 -21.60 -14.14
N GLY A 33 14.67 -20.68 -14.59
CA GLY A 33 15.02 -20.42 -15.99
C GLY A 33 14.97 -18.95 -16.36
N LEU A 34 15.33 -18.58 -17.57
CA LEU A 34 15.40 -17.20 -18.05
C LEU A 34 14.06 -16.45 -17.94
N SER A 35 14.11 -15.13 -17.84
CA SER A 35 12.89 -14.30 -17.91
C SER A 35 12.17 -14.53 -19.25
N GLY A 36 10.85 -14.79 -19.22
CA GLY A 36 10.07 -15.14 -20.41
C GLY A 36 10.26 -16.57 -20.94
N SER A 37 10.89 -17.49 -20.19
CA SER A 37 11.07 -18.89 -20.62
C SER A 37 9.81 -19.74 -20.51
N GLY A 38 8.75 -19.31 -19.80
CA GLY A 38 7.51 -20.06 -19.63
C GLY A 38 7.27 -20.60 -18.22
N LYS A 39 8.07 -20.22 -17.22
CA LYS A 39 7.93 -20.64 -15.82
C LYS A 39 6.53 -20.35 -15.25
N SER A 40 6.09 -19.10 -15.34
CA SER A 40 4.79 -18.69 -14.84
C SER A 40 3.66 -19.33 -15.61
N SER A 41 3.83 -19.55 -16.94
CA SER A 41 2.86 -20.30 -17.75
C SER A 41 2.69 -21.74 -17.28
N LEU A 42 3.77 -22.39 -16.86
CA LEU A 42 3.68 -23.74 -16.27
C LEU A 42 3.07 -23.71 -14.87
N ALA A 43 3.57 -22.85 -13.99
CA ALA A 43 3.17 -22.83 -12.56
C ALA A 43 1.76 -22.30 -12.35
N PHE A 44 1.45 -21.12 -12.92
CA PHE A 44 0.19 -20.40 -12.66
C PHE A 44 -0.86 -20.67 -13.72
N ASP A 45 -0.54 -20.48 -15.01
CA ASP A 45 -1.52 -20.58 -16.07
C ASP A 45 -1.89 -22.04 -16.42
N THR A 46 -1.06 -23.02 -16.00
CA THR A 46 -1.33 -24.45 -16.21
C THR A 46 -1.67 -25.17 -14.90
N ILE A 47 -0.72 -25.30 -13.95
CA ILE A 47 -0.90 -26.16 -12.76
C ILE A 47 -1.91 -25.54 -11.80
N TYR A 48 -1.75 -24.26 -11.44
CA TYR A 48 -2.67 -23.57 -10.54
C TYR A 48 -4.06 -23.42 -11.15
N ALA A 49 -4.13 -22.96 -12.39
CA ALA A 49 -5.40 -22.75 -13.09
C ALA A 49 -6.25 -24.03 -13.14
N GLU A 50 -5.65 -25.17 -13.46
CA GLU A 50 -6.35 -26.47 -13.48
C GLU A 50 -6.73 -26.93 -12.07
N GLY A 51 -5.85 -26.74 -11.08
CA GLY A 51 -6.15 -27.08 -9.68
C GLY A 51 -7.32 -26.28 -9.13
N GLN A 52 -7.36 -24.99 -9.39
CA GLN A 52 -8.46 -24.12 -8.97
C GLN A 52 -9.75 -24.41 -9.75
N ARG A 53 -9.66 -24.63 -11.06
CA ARG A 53 -10.81 -25.02 -11.89
C ARG A 53 -11.49 -26.28 -11.32
N ARG A 54 -10.74 -27.35 -11.02
CA ARG A 54 -11.27 -28.58 -10.42
C ARG A 54 -11.88 -28.35 -9.05
N TYR A 55 -11.24 -27.49 -8.23
CA TYR A 55 -11.80 -27.15 -6.93
C TYR A 55 -13.14 -26.42 -7.07
N VAL A 56 -13.23 -25.42 -7.94
CA VAL A 56 -14.48 -24.68 -8.21
C VAL A 56 -15.56 -25.59 -8.78
N GLU A 57 -15.21 -26.53 -9.68
CA GLU A 57 -16.14 -27.52 -10.22
C GLU A 57 -16.71 -28.49 -9.15
N SER A 58 -15.96 -28.74 -8.09
CA SER A 58 -16.40 -29.54 -6.95
C SER A 58 -17.43 -28.85 -6.05
N LEU A 59 -17.56 -27.54 -6.16
CA LEU A 59 -18.48 -26.74 -5.36
C LEU A 59 -19.92 -26.80 -5.87
N SER A 60 -20.88 -26.41 -5.04
CA SER A 60 -22.30 -26.34 -5.42
C SER A 60 -22.53 -25.43 -6.64
N SER A 61 -23.59 -25.67 -7.41
CA SER A 61 -23.96 -24.84 -8.58
C SER A 61 -24.15 -23.36 -8.20
N TYR A 62 -24.64 -23.11 -6.99
CA TYR A 62 -24.81 -21.75 -6.45
C TYR A 62 -23.46 -21.07 -6.23
N ALA A 63 -22.49 -21.72 -5.60
CA ALA A 63 -21.14 -21.18 -5.38
C ALA A 63 -20.40 -20.94 -6.70
N ARG A 64 -20.55 -21.84 -7.69
CA ARG A 64 -19.97 -21.66 -9.03
C ARG A 64 -20.51 -20.44 -9.77
N MET A 65 -21.77 -20.09 -9.57
CA MET A 65 -22.38 -18.91 -10.19
C MET A 65 -21.75 -17.60 -9.68
N PHE A 66 -21.27 -17.57 -8.44
CA PHE A 66 -20.57 -16.42 -7.86
C PHE A 66 -19.08 -16.36 -8.21
N LEU A 67 -18.41 -17.53 -8.31
CA LEU A 67 -16.97 -17.60 -8.56
C LEU A 67 -16.60 -17.51 -10.05
N GLY A 68 -17.60 -17.60 -10.94
CA GLY A 68 -17.40 -17.62 -12.39
C GLY A 68 -16.91 -18.97 -12.89
N GLN A 69 -17.06 -19.19 -14.19
CA GLN A 69 -16.54 -20.35 -14.87
C GLN A 69 -15.10 -20.06 -15.31
N MET A 70 -14.15 -20.89 -14.90
CA MET A 70 -12.75 -20.75 -15.30
C MET A 70 -12.50 -21.54 -16.59
N ASP A 71 -11.77 -20.95 -17.52
CA ASP A 71 -11.37 -21.61 -18.74
C ASP A 71 -10.41 -22.78 -18.43
N LYS A 72 -10.55 -23.86 -19.17
CA LYS A 72 -9.63 -24.98 -19.07
C LYS A 72 -8.28 -24.60 -19.69
N PRO A 73 -7.16 -24.72 -18.96
CA PRO A 73 -5.85 -24.46 -19.55
C PRO A 73 -5.56 -25.43 -20.71
N ASN A 74 -4.71 -25.00 -21.63
CA ASN A 74 -4.30 -25.78 -22.79
C ASN A 74 -3.30 -26.87 -22.39
N VAL A 75 -3.83 -27.95 -21.81
CA VAL A 75 -3.09 -29.09 -21.31
C VAL A 75 -3.86 -30.39 -21.61
N GLU A 76 -3.19 -31.47 -21.95
CA GLU A 76 -3.82 -32.74 -22.21
C GLU A 76 -4.40 -33.34 -20.92
N SER A 77 -3.56 -33.49 -19.89
CA SER A 77 -4.01 -33.98 -18.57
C SER A 77 -3.06 -33.54 -17.45
N ILE A 78 -3.61 -33.39 -16.23
CA ILE A 78 -2.82 -33.26 -15.02
C ILE A 78 -3.36 -34.26 -13.99
N GLU A 79 -2.48 -35.13 -13.50
CA GLU A 79 -2.78 -36.13 -12.48
C GLU A 79 -2.14 -35.72 -11.12
N GLY A 80 -2.72 -36.18 -10.02
CA GLY A 80 -2.16 -36.02 -8.66
C GLY A 80 -2.29 -34.62 -8.07
N LEU A 81 -3.13 -33.71 -8.63
CA LEU A 81 -3.37 -32.37 -8.09
C LEU A 81 -4.08 -32.42 -6.74
N SER A 82 -3.60 -31.61 -5.81
CA SER A 82 -4.29 -31.22 -4.57
C SER A 82 -5.00 -29.87 -4.76
N PRO A 83 -5.89 -29.45 -3.83
CA PRO A 83 -6.39 -28.08 -3.82
C PRO A 83 -5.23 -27.09 -3.87
N ALA A 84 -5.28 -26.13 -4.78
CA ALA A 84 -4.18 -25.23 -5.07
C ALA A 84 -4.44 -23.83 -4.50
N ILE A 85 -3.42 -23.24 -3.87
CA ILE A 85 -3.41 -21.87 -3.38
C ILE A 85 -2.26 -21.12 -4.04
N SER A 86 -2.57 -19.98 -4.67
CA SER A 86 -1.59 -19.10 -5.29
C SER A 86 -1.27 -17.92 -4.39
N ILE A 87 0.01 -17.60 -4.28
CA ILE A 87 0.52 -16.40 -3.60
C ILE A 87 1.35 -15.60 -4.61
N ASP A 88 0.63 -14.77 -5.37
CA ASP A 88 1.19 -13.91 -6.42
C ASP A 88 1.56 -12.51 -5.91
N GLN A 89 2.29 -11.76 -6.74
CA GLN A 89 2.73 -10.38 -6.46
C GLN A 89 1.66 -9.31 -6.72
N LYS A 90 0.45 -9.68 -7.15
CA LYS A 90 -0.56 -8.68 -7.52
C LYS A 90 -0.79 -7.67 -6.43
N THR A 91 -0.88 -6.42 -6.86
CA THR A 91 -1.00 -5.23 -6.01
C THR A 91 -2.09 -5.35 -4.97
N THR A 92 -1.75 -4.90 -3.75
CA THR A 92 -2.63 -4.76 -2.60
C THR A 92 -3.89 -3.97 -2.92
N SER A 93 -4.95 -4.30 -2.19
CA SER A 93 -6.18 -3.52 -2.19
C SER A 93 -5.87 -2.04 -1.88
N LYS A 94 -6.28 -1.15 -2.77
CA LYS A 94 -6.21 0.30 -2.55
C LYS A 94 -7.28 0.82 -1.59
N ASN A 95 -7.96 -0.08 -0.86
CA ASN A 95 -8.96 0.30 0.11
C ASN A 95 -8.28 0.98 1.33
N PRO A 96 -8.58 2.25 1.62
CA PRO A 96 -7.95 2.99 2.73
C PRO A 96 -8.26 2.41 4.11
N ARG A 97 -9.27 1.53 4.19
CA ARG A 97 -9.64 0.83 5.44
C ARG A 97 -8.87 -0.47 5.67
N SER A 98 -8.17 -0.98 4.67
CA SER A 98 -7.36 -2.19 4.82
C SER A 98 -6.02 -1.86 5.49
N THR A 99 -5.72 -2.55 6.59
CA THR A 99 -4.44 -2.45 7.33
C THR A 99 -3.79 -3.82 7.43
N VAL A 100 -2.51 -3.86 7.80
CA VAL A 100 -1.81 -5.12 8.08
C VAL A 100 -2.61 -5.96 9.07
N GLY A 101 -3.07 -5.36 10.19
CA GLY A 101 -3.86 -6.06 11.21
C GLY A 101 -5.16 -6.68 10.69
N THR A 102 -5.86 -5.99 9.76
CA THR A 102 -7.12 -6.53 9.19
C THR A 102 -6.89 -7.60 8.13
N VAL A 103 -5.83 -7.48 7.32
CA VAL A 103 -5.49 -8.47 6.29
C VAL A 103 -4.98 -9.77 6.90
N THR A 104 -4.31 -9.69 8.05
CA THR A 104 -3.79 -10.85 8.80
C THR A 104 -4.80 -11.43 9.80
N GLU A 105 -6.00 -10.86 9.88
CA GLU A 105 -7.05 -11.22 10.85
C GLU A 105 -6.66 -11.00 12.32
N ILE A 106 -5.43 -10.55 12.61
CA ILE A 106 -4.99 -10.26 13.97
C ILE A 106 -5.90 -9.24 14.64
N TYR A 107 -6.38 -8.26 13.87
CA TYR A 107 -7.29 -7.23 14.39
C TYR A 107 -8.63 -7.81 14.89
N ASP A 108 -9.11 -8.89 14.29
CA ASP A 108 -10.34 -9.55 14.72
C ASP A 108 -10.18 -10.24 16.08
N TYR A 109 -9.04 -10.88 16.31
CA TYR A 109 -8.68 -11.42 17.61
C TYR A 109 -8.43 -10.33 18.66
N LEU A 110 -7.82 -9.22 18.29
CA LEU A 110 -7.66 -8.05 19.17
C LEU A 110 -9.02 -7.50 19.60
N ARG A 111 -9.96 -7.32 18.67
CA ARG A 111 -11.32 -6.85 19.01
C ARG A 111 -12.00 -7.79 20.00
N LEU A 112 -11.81 -9.11 19.85
CA LEU A 112 -12.33 -10.10 20.77
C LEU A 112 -11.64 -10.01 22.13
N LEU A 113 -10.33 -9.89 22.18
CA LEU A 113 -9.54 -9.75 23.40
C LEU A 113 -9.98 -8.52 24.21
N TYR A 114 -10.04 -7.34 23.57
CA TYR A 114 -10.45 -6.10 24.21
C TYR A 114 -11.92 -6.11 24.69
N ALA A 115 -12.78 -6.83 23.97
CA ALA A 115 -14.17 -7.01 24.39
C ALA A 115 -14.34 -7.95 25.60
N ARG A 116 -13.39 -8.90 25.81
CA ARG A 116 -13.51 -9.92 26.86
C ARG A 116 -12.76 -9.60 28.14
N ILE A 117 -11.55 -9.05 28.04
CA ILE A 117 -10.69 -8.73 29.17
C ILE A 117 -10.31 -7.25 29.25
N GLY A 118 -10.86 -6.42 28.36
CA GLY A 118 -10.58 -4.99 28.33
C GLY A 118 -11.13 -4.27 29.57
N VAL A 119 -10.33 -3.36 30.12
CA VAL A 119 -10.69 -2.52 31.26
C VAL A 119 -11.08 -1.14 30.74
N PRO A 120 -12.36 -0.73 30.87
CA PRO A 120 -12.80 0.57 30.41
C PRO A 120 -12.42 1.69 31.39
N HIS A 121 -12.11 2.86 30.85
CA HIS A 121 -11.75 4.06 31.58
C HIS A 121 -12.65 5.22 31.23
N CYS A 122 -12.82 6.17 32.13
CA CYS A 122 -13.57 7.40 31.87
C CYS A 122 -12.86 8.25 30.81
N THR A 123 -13.59 8.64 29.77
CA THR A 123 -13.04 9.47 28.67
C THR A 123 -12.66 10.91 29.12
N VAL A 124 -13.03 11.32 30.35
CA VAL A 124 -12.79 12.66 30.89
C VAL A 124 -11.67 12.64 31.94
N CYS A 125 -11.75 11.76 32.95
CA CYS A 125 -10.78 11.73 34.07
C CYS A 125 -9.79 10.55 34.01
N GLY A 126 -9.95 9.62 33.07
CA GLY A 126 -9.05 8.47 32.93
C GLY A 126 -9.21 7.39 34.01
N ARG A 127 -10.12 7.57 34.98
CA ARG A 127 -10.35 6.58 36.04
C ARG A 127 -10.93 5.29 35.47
N GLU A 128 -10.47 4.14 35.95
CA GLU A 128 -11.03 2.85 35.64
C GLU A 128 -12.52 2.77 36.04
N ILE A 129 -13.34 2.22 35.17
CA ILE A 129 -14.78 2.04 35.33
C ILE A 129 -15.08 0.55 35.46
N ARG A 130 -15.65 0.13 36.60
CA ARG A 130 -16.01 -1.27 36.82
C ARG A 130 -17.52 -1.40 36.94
N GLN A 131 -18.07 -2.50 36.44
CA GLN A 131 -19.43 -2.92 36.76
C GLN A 131 -19.45 -3.51 38.18
N GLN A 132 -20.47 -3.18 38.95
CA GLN A 132 -20.68 -3.75 40.25
C GLN A 132 -21.97 -4.58 40.23
N THR A 133 -21.89 -5.82 40.71
CA THR A 133 -23.13 -6.62 40.93
C THR A 133 -23.95 -6.06 42.08
N VAL A 134 -25.25 -6.38 42.13
CA VAL A 134 -26.12 -5.98 43.23
C VAL A 134 -25.51 -6.43 44.56
N ASP A 135 -25.03 -7.68 44.64
CA ASP A 135 -24.43 -8.24 45.88
C ASP A 135 -23.19 -7.45 46.31
N GLN A 136 -22.30 -7.11 45.34
CA GLN A 136 -21.13 -6.29 45.65
C GLN A 136 -21.49 -4.87 46.13
N ILE A 137 -22.60 -4.29 45.64
CA ILE A 137 -23.09 -2.99 46.10
C ILE A 137 -23.65 -3.17 47.52
N VAL A 138 -24.41 -4.23 47.76
CA VAL A 138 -24.97 -4.56 49.10
C VAL A 138 -23.85 -4.73 50.11
N ASP A 139 -22.84 -5.55 49.80
CA ASP A 139 -21.66 -5.80 50.66
C ASP A 139 -20.93 -4.51 51.00
N LYS A 140 -20.69 -3.65 50.00
CA LYS A 140 -20.07 -2.34 50.23
C LYS A 140 -20.90 -1.40 51.09
N VAL A 141 -22.21 -1.37 50.91
CA VAL A 141 -23.11 -0.54 51.71
C VAL A 141 -23.18 -1.08 53.15
N LEU A 142 -23.21 -2.39 53.35
CA LEU A 142 -23.22 -3.00 54.67
C LEU A 142 -21.87 -2.87 55.41
N ALA A 143 -20.74 -2.66 54.69
CA ALA A 143 -19.44 -2.39 55.29
C ALA A 143 -19.31 -1.00 55.94
N TYR A 144 -20.25 -0.07 55.70
CA TYR A 144 -20.29 1.20 56.42
C TYR A 144 -20.80 0.99 57.87
N GLU A 145 -20.63 2.02 58.72
CA GLU A 145 -20.92 1.99 60.14
C GLU A 145 -22.40 1.61 60.43
N ALA A 146 -22.57 0.58 61.25
CA ALA A 146 -23.88 0.09 61.66
C ALA A 146 -24.63 1.19 62.43
N GLY A 147 -25.93 1.39 62.09
CA GLY A 147 -26.76 2.46 62.64
C GLY A 147 -26.83 3.71 61.75
N SER A 148 -26.01 3.82 60.69
CA SER A 148 -26.04 4.93 59.72
C SER A 148 -27.38 4.95 58.96
N LYS A 149 -27.98 6.14 58.85
CA LYS A 149 -29.21 6.34 58.09
C LYS A 149 -28.87 6.68 56.67
N ILE A 150 -29.36 5.87 55.73
CA ILE A 150 -29.12 6.03 54.30
C ILE A 150 -30.42 6.23 53.52
N GLN A 151 -30.32 6.94 52.41
CA GLN A 151 -31.34 7.03 51.38
C GLN A 151 -30.81 6.39 50.08
N LEU A 152 -31.59 5.49 49.52
CA LEU A 152 -31.32 4.93 48.21
C LEU A 152 -32.03 5.78 47.16
N LEU A 153 -31.24 6.29 46.23
CA LEU A 153 -31.66 7.22 45.20
C LEU A 153 -31.38 6.66 43.81
N ALA A 154 -32.35 6.85 42.91
CA ALA A 154 -32.16 6.54 41.49
C ALA A 154 -31.91 7.83 40.70
N PRO A 155 -30.70 8.13 40.23
CA PRO A 155 -30.40 9.33 39.46
C PRO A 155 -30.93 9.22 38.03
N VAL A 156 -32.11 9.82 37.77
CA VAL A 156 -32.82 9.74 36.47
C VAL A 156 -32.50 10.91 35.54
N VAL A 157 -32.08 12.07 36.08
CA VAL A 157 -31.58 13.21 35.31
C VAL A 157 -30.28 13.71 35.92
N ARG A 158 -29.24 13.89 35.10
CA ARG A 158 -27.93 14.40 35.53
C ARG A 158 -27.48 15.53 34.61
N GLY A 159 -27.39 16.74 35.16
CA GLY A 159 -26.82 17.92 34.50
C GLY A 159 -27.55 18.34 33.20
N ARG A 160 -28.82 18.02 33.01
CA ARG A 160 -29.60 18.33 31.82
C ARG A 160 -30.52 19.53 32.01
N LYS A 161 -30.62 20.39 30.98
CA LYS A 161 -31.59 21.49 30.94
C LYS A 161 -32.99 20.96 30.61
N GLY A 162 -34.00 21.57 31.14
CA GLY A 162 -35.40 21.23 30.87
C GLY A 162 -36.28 21.18 32.12
N GLU A 163 -37.58 21.20 31.95
CA GLU A 163 -38.58 21.11 33.04
C GLU A 163 -38.78 19.67 33.54
N HIS A 164 -38.31 18.68 32.81
CA HIS A 164 -38.32 17.24 33.11
C HIS A 164 -39.66 16.68 33.63
N GLN A 165 -40.78 17.33 33.30
CA GLN A 165 -42.11 16.98 33.79
C GLN A 165 -42.50 15.51 33.53
N LYS A 166 -42.15 14.98 32.36
CA LYS A 166 -42.40 13.57 32.00
C LYS A 166 -41.70 12.58 32.93
N VAL A 167 -40.52 12.91 33.44
CA VAL A 167 -39.74 12.08 34.36
C VAL A 167 -40.42 12.07 35.73
N LEU A 168 -40.83 13.24 36.20
CA LEU A 168 -41.58 13.37 37.47
C LEU A 168 -42.91 12.65 37.42
N ASP A 169 -43.68 12.80 36.33
CA ASP A 169 -44.96 12.12 36.13
C ASP A 169 -44.79 10.60 36.04
N SER A 170 -43.70 10.12 35.42
CA SER A 170 -43.40 8.69 35.39
C SER A 170 -43.07 8.14 36.79
N ALA A 171 -42.24 8.85 37.55
CA ALA A 171 -41.94 8.47 38.94
C ALA A 171 -43.20 8.44 39.81
N ARG A 172 -44.11 9.44 39.69
CA ARG A 172 -45.40 9.49 40.37
C ARG A 172 -46.30 8.31 40.02
N LYS A 173 -46.40 7.98 38.71
CA LYS A 173 -47.20 6.82 38.23
C LYS A 173 -46.63 5.48 38.70
N SER A 174 -45.33 5.40 38.92
CA SER A 174 -44.68 4.22 39.46
C SER A 174 -44.80 4.09 40.99
N GLY A 175 -45.51 5.02 41.66
CA GLY A 175 -45.81 4.91 43.09
C GLY A 175 -44.73 5.48 44.03
N PHE A 176 -43.71 6.17 43.51
CA PHE A 176 -42.72 6.83 44.36
C PHE A 176 -43.31 8.12 44.98
N ALA A 177 -43.00 8.35 46.26
CA ALA A 177 -43.52 9.49 46.99
C ALA A 177 -42.62 10.73 46.91
N ARG A 178 -41.31 10.57 46.74
CA ARG A 178 -40.34 11.65 46.87
C ARG A 178 -39.28 11.64 45.79
N VAL A 179 -38.81 12.83 45.48
CA VAL A 179 -37.71 13.08 44.52
C VAL A 179 -36.78 14.13 45.13
N ARG A 180 -35.49 13.98 44.88
CA ARG A 180 -34.46 14.98 45.20
C ARG A 180 -34.12 15.73 43.91
N VAL A 181 -34.26 17.06 43.95
CA VAL A 181 -33.91 17.94 42.84
C VAL A 181 -32.84 18.91 43.32
N ASP A 182 -31.67 18.88 42.65
CA ASP A 182 -30.51 19.72 42.99
C ASP A 182 -30.13 19.67 44.48
N GLY A 183 -30.20 18.49 45.08
CA GLY A 183 -29.87 18.22 46.48
C GLY A 183 -31.01 18.45 47.47
N ILE A 184 -32.14 19.02 47.05
CA ILE A 184 -33.31 19.28 47.91
C ILE A 184 -34.39 18.21 47.67
N THR A 185 -34.90 17.59 48.74
CA THR A 185 -35.95 16.57 48.65
C THR A 185 -37.30 17.19 48.62
N TYR A 186 -38.12 16.87 47.63
CA TYR A 186 -39.49 17.31 47.44
C TYR A 186 -40.44 16.12 47.50
N ASP A 187 -41.68 16.36 47.92
CA ASP A 187 -42.76 15.39 47.74
C ASP A 187 -43.31 15.48 46.33
N LEU A 188 -43.53 14.34 45.67
CA LEU A 188 -44.03 14.32 44.29
C LEU A 188 -45.48 14.80 44.15
N SER A 189 -46.23 14.91 45.27
CA SER A 189 -47.55 15.53 45.29
C SER A 189 -47.52 17.05 45.19
N GLU A 190 -46.36 17.68 45.49
CA GLU A 190 -46.18 19.13 45.47
C GLU A 190 -45.70 19.63 44.11
N LYS A 191 -45.84 20.95 43.88
CA LYS A 191 -45.30 21.58 42.68
C LYS A 191 -43.80 21.84 42.88
N ILE A 192 -42.97 21.12 42.11
CA ILE A 192 -41.50 21.19 42.20
C ILE A 192 -41.02 22.34 41.32
N PRO A 193 -40.23 23.30 41.83
CA PRO A 193 -39.72 24.44 41.07
C PRO A 193 -38.49 24.00 40.21
N ILE A 194 -38.70 23.76 38.92
CA ILE A 194 -37.64 23.41 37.95
C ILE A 194 -37.59 24.49 36.90
N GLU A 195 -36.39 25.09 36.71
CA GLU A 195 -36.15 26.15 35.74
C GLU A 195 -35.69 25.57 34.39
N LYS A 196 -36.45 25.83 33.33
CA LYS A 196 -36.22 25.28 31.96
C LYS A 196 -34.80 25.50 31.41
N ASN A 197 -34.17 26.61 31.78
CA ASN A 197 -32.88 27.02 31.22
C ASN A 197 -31.67 26.64 32.10
N LYS A 198 -31.88 26.13 33.30
CA LYS A 198 -30.82 25.62 34.19
C LYS A 198 -30.62 24.12 34.02
N LYS A 199 -29.41 23.66 34.35
CA LYS A 199 -29.07 22.23 34.41
C LYS A 199 -29.56 21.71 35.77
N HIS A 200 -30.30 20.62 35.76
CA HIS A 200 -30.85 19.99 36.97
C HIS A 200 -30.33 18.56 37.13
N ASN A 201 -30.19 18.15 38.40
CA ASN A 201 -30.01 16.75 38.79
C ASN A 201 -31.31 16.34 39.47
N ILE A 202 -31.88 15.19 39.05
CA ILE A 202 -33.11 14.65 39.60
C ILE A 202 -32.87 13.19 39.97
N GLU A 203 -33.04 12.89 41.26
CA GLU A 203 -32.92 11.55 41.80
C GLU A 203 -34.25 11.14 42.46
N VAL A 204 -34.78 9.96 42.08
CA VAL A 204 -35.97 9.40 42.71
C VAL A 204 -35.56 8.70 44.01
N VAL A 205 -36.23 9.03 45.12
CA VAL A 205 -35.99 8.37 46.42
C VAL A 205 -36.68 7.03 46.41
N VAL A 206 -35.89 5.93 46.34
CA VAL A 206 -36.40 4.57 46.25
C VAL A 206 -36.70 4.02 47.64
N ASP A 207 -35.75 4.15 48.58
CA ASP A 207 -35.93 3.65 49.94
C ASP A 207 -35.13 4.47 50.97
N ARG A 208 -35.48 4.34 52.25
CA ARG A 208 -34.78 4.90 53.40
C ARG A 208 -34.52 3.82 54.42
N LEU A 209 -33.27 3.52 54.68
CA LEU A 209 -32.84 2.41 55.49
C LEU A 209 -31.86 2.84 56.59
N VAL A 210 -31.78 2.02 57.60
CA VAL A 210 -30.73 2.13 58.63
C VAL A 210 -29.85 0.91 58.49
N ILE A 211 -28.56 1.08 58.36
CA ILE A 211 -27.60 -0.03 58.14
C ILE A 211 -27.64 -0.95 59.38
N LYS A 212 -28.04 -2.18 59.15
CA LYS A 212 -28.05 -3.31 60.12
C LYS A 212 -27.81 -4.60 59.39
N PRO A 213 -27.32 -5.66 60.06
CA PRO A 213 -26.99 -6.95 59.38
C PRO A 213 -28.21 -7.61 58.71
N ASP A 214 -29.43 -7.34 59.19
CA ASP A 214 -30.65 -7.98 58.74
C ASP A 214 -31.35 -7.32 57.56
N ILE A 215 -30.79 -6.21 57.01
CA ILE A 215 -31.45 -5.47 55.90
C ILE A 215 -31.01 -5.92 54.52
N ALA A 216 -30.09 -6.93 54.41
CA ALA A 216 -29.48 -7.29 53.15
C ALA A 216 -30.47 -7.58 52.00
N SER A 217 -31.55 -8.33 52.28
CA SER A 217 -32.59 -8.64 51.26
C SER A 217 -33.33 -7.39 50.80
N ARG A 218 -33.78 -6.55 51.72
CA ARG A 218 -34.49 -5.30 51.39
C ARG A 218 -33.58 -4.31 50.68
N LEU A 219 -32.31 -4.25 51.07
CA LEU A 219 -31.30 -3.43 50.40
C LEU A 219 -31.07 -3.88 48.97
N SER A 220 -31.02 -5.21 48.76
CA SER A 220 -30.88 -5.80 47.40
C SER A 220 -32.09 -5.41 46.51
N ASP A 221 -33.32 -5.59 46.99
CA ASP A 221 -34.53 -5.25 46.25
C ASP A 221 -34.57 -3.76 45.89
N SER A 222 -34.17 -2.91 46.84
CA SER A 222 -34.16 -1.47 46.66
C SER A 222 -33.08 -1.01 45.68
N ILE A 223 -31.87 -1.66 45.68
CA ILE A 223 -30.78 -1.44 44.71
C ILE A 223 -31.24 -1.84 43.33
N GLU A 224 -31.88 -3.01 43.16
CA GLU A 224 -32.41 -3.44 41.87
C GLU A 224 -33.45 -2.45 41.34
N THR A 225 -34.36 -1.97 42.20
CA THR A 225 -35.35 -0.99 41.80
C THR A 225 -34.71 0.33 41.38
N ALA A 226 -33.75 0.83 42.14
CA ALA A 226 -33.00 2.05 41.81
C ALA A 226 -32.26 1.90 40.49
N SER A 227 -31.61 0.76 40.28
CA SER A 227 -30.89 0.44 39.08
C SER A 227 -31.79 0.37 37.83
N LYS A 228 -32.94 -0.27 37.93
CA LYS A 228 -33.94 -0.33 36.85
C LYS A 228 -34.43 1.07 36.44
N LEU A 229 -34.68 1.94 37.39
CA LEU A 229 -35.17 3.32 37.17
C LEU A 229 -34.13 4.23 36.53
N SER A 230 -32.89 4.13 36.96
CA SER A 230 -31.81 5.01 36.55
C SER A 230 -31.02 4.48 35.33
N GLY A 231 -31.35 3.27 34.85
CA GLY A 231 -30.61 2.58 33.80
C GLY A 231 -29.24 2.06 34.23
N GLY A 232 -29.09 1.65 35.51
CA GLY A 232 -27.89 0.98 36.03
C GLY A 232 -27.11 1.76 37.08
N LEU A 233 -27.53 2.97 37.45
CA LEU A 233 -26.89 3.79 38.48
C LEU A 233 -27.67 3.70 39.79
N VAL A 234 -26.99 3.62 40.92
CA VAL A 234 -27.56 3.64 42.26
C VAL A 234 -26.78 4.64 43.09
N MET A 235 -27.46 5.56 43.74
CA MET A 235 -26.85 6.51 44.66
C MET A 235 -27.28 6.22 46.08
N VAL A 236 -26.31 6.12 46.97
CA VAL A 236 -26.55 6.00 48.41
C VAL A 236 -26.15 7.31 49.09
N SER A 237 -27.13 7.99 49.64
CA SER A 237 -26.95 9.26 50.36
C SER A 237 -26.99 9.02 51.86
N PHE A 238 -25.95 9.40 52.55
CA PHE A 238 -25.83 9.30 54.00
C PHE A 238 -26.43 10.58 54.63
N VAL A 239 -27.29 10.42 55.63
CA VAL A 239 -27.88 11.59 56.33
C VAL A 239 -26.77 12.30 57.12
N GLY A 240 -26.37 13.49 56.63
CA GLY A 240 -25.28 14.30 57.20
C GLY A 240 -23.88 13.92 56.64
N GLY A 241 -23.78 13.05 55.64
CA GLY A 241 -22.54 12.61 54.98
C GLY A 241 -22.54 12.85 53.48
N GLU A 242 -21.57 12.27 52.79
CA GLU A 242 -21.42 12.36 51.35
C GLU A 242 -22.28 11.35 50.59
N ASP A 243 -22.61 11.68 49.35
CA ASP A 243 -23.34 10.81 48.43
C ASP A 243 -22.32 9.84 47.77
N VAL A 244 -22.64 8.54 47.80
CA VAL A 244 -21.81 7.52 47.14
C VAL A 244 -22.60 6.96 45.94
N VAL A 245 -22.00 7.00 44.76
CA VAL A 245 -22.62 6.49 43.54
C VAL A 245 -22.02 5.14 43.16
N PHE A 246 -22.88 4.15 42.95
CA PHE A 246 -22.57 2.81 42.46
C PHE A 246 -23.15 2.63 41.06
N SER A 247 -22.51 1.80 40.25
CA SER A 247 -22.98 1.53 38.92
C SER A 247 -22.94 0.04 38.57
N GLN A 248 -24.06 -0.45 38.07
CA GLN A 248 -24.17 -1.80 37.49
C GLN A 248 -23.73 -1.83 36.01
N LYS A 249 -23.56 -0.65 35.39
CA LYS A 249 -23.00 -0.48 34.05
C LYS A 249 -21.62 0.16 34.16
N TYR A 250 -20.87 0.08 33.07
CA TYR A 250 -19.61 0.81 32.95
C TYR A 250 -19.87 2.32 32.90
N ALA A 251 -20.02 2.96 34.05
CA ALA A 251 -20.26 4.39 34.15
C ALA A 251 -19.34 5.06 35.18
N CYS A 252 -18.82 6.25 34.80
CA CYS A 252 -18.04 7.07 35.71
C CYS A 252 -18.98 7.76 36.73
N PRO A 253 -18.77 7.56 38.04
CA PRO A 253 -19.64 8.21 39.04
C PRO A 253 -19.53 9.74 39.04
N GLU A 254 -18.40 10.32 38.69
CA GLU A 254 -18.17 11.77 38.73
C GLU A 254 -18.66 12.48 37.45
N HIS A 255 -18.41 11.89 36.25
CA HIS A 255 -18.71 12.56 34.99
C HIS A 255 -19.98 12.05 34.28
N GLY A 256 -20.58 10.99 34.77
CA GLY A 256 -21.79 10.39 34.16
C GLY A 256 -21.52 9.82 32.75
N VAL A 257 -20.27 9.66 32.36
CA VAL A 257 -19.91 8.98 31.13
C VAL A 257 -20.21 7.50 31.30
N SER A 258 -21.08 6.96 30.47
CA SER A 258 -21.40 5.53 30.42
C SER A 258 -20.83 4.93 29.15
N ILE A 259 -20.13 3.83 29.31
CA ILE A 259 -19.68 2.99 28.20
C ILE A 259 -20.69 1.83 28.10
N GLU A 260 -21.17 1.56 26.89
CA GLU A 260 -22.01 0.40 26.59
C GLU A 260 -21.26 -0.90 26.84
N ASP A 261 -22.00 -2.02 26.88
CA ASP A 261 -21.39 -3.34 27.03
C ASP A 261 -20.26 -3.57 26.00
N LEU A 262 -19.10 -4.02 26.49
CA LEU A 262 -17.92 -4.26 25.67
C LEU A 262 -18.19 -5.39 24.66
N THR A 263 -18.40 -5.02 23.42
CA THR A 263 -18.65 -5.95 22.33
C THR A 263 -17.55 -5.81 21.25
N PRO A 264 -17.20 -6.87 20.50
CA PRO A 264 -16.20 -6.76 19.42
C PRO A 264 -16.53 -5.70 18.37
N ARG A 265 -17.81 -5.33 18.18
CA ARG A 265 -18.25 -4.28 17.26
C ARG A 265 -17.76 -2.89 17.68
N MET A 266 -17.65 -2.64 18.98
CA MET A 266 -17.18 -1.38 19.55
C MET A 266 -15.71 -1.09 19.15
N PHE A 267 -14.94 -2.11 18.91
CA PHE A 267 -13.53 -1.98 18.52
C PHE A 267 -13.29 -2.05 17.00
N SER A 268 -14.34 -1.99 16.19
CA SER A 268 -14.23 -2.02 14.73
C SER A 268 -14.37 -0.62 14.13
N PHE A 269 -13.32 -0.14 13.49
CA PHE A 269 -13.39 1.12 12.73
C PHE A 269 -14.17 1.01 11.42
N ASN A 270 -14.57 -0.21 11.00
CA ASN A 270 -15.44 -0.46 9.86
C ASN A 270 -16.94 -0.52 10.26
N ASN A 271 -17.22 -0.44 11.56
CA ASN A 271 -18.59 -0.49 12.10
C ASN A 271 -18.95 0.87 12.72
N PRO A 272 -20.14 1.43 12.46
CA PRO A 272 -20.57 2.72 13.01
C PRO A 272 -20.50 2.83 14.55
N PHE A 273 -20.65 1.70 15.27
CA PHE A 273 -20.56 1.68 16.73
C PHE A 273 -19.16 1.96 17.28
N GLY A 274 -18.12 1.54 16.56
CA GLY A 274 -16.74 1.72 17.00
C GLY A 274 -16.00 2.81 16.26
N ALA A 275 -16.44 3.16 15.06
CA ALA A 275 -15.79 4.14 14.22
C ALA A 275 -15.89 5.56 14.79
N CYS A 276 -14.85 6.36 14.61
CA CYS A 276 -14.91 7.79 14.87
C CYS A 276 -16.06 8.41 14.04
N PRO A 277 -17.03 9.11 14.69
CA PRO A 277 -18.22 9.61 13.99
C PRO A 277 -17.87 10.68 12.93
N LYS A 278 -16.74 11.40 13.08
CA LYS A 278 -16.34 12.47 12.17
C LYS A 278 -15.70 11.93 10.87
N CYS A 279 -14.76 11.00 10.97
CA CYS A 279 -14.07 10.42 9.80
C CYS A 279 -14.63 9.06 9.38
N THR A 280 -15.67 8.55 10.04
CA THR A 280 -16.29 7.25 9.75
C THR A 280 -15.28 6.09 9.64
N GLY A 281 -14.26 6.12 10.51
CA GLY A 281 -13.24 5.08 10.59
C GLY A 281 -12.06 5.21 9.60
N LEU A 282 -12.00 6.28 8.82
CA LEU A 282 -10.87 6.51 7.90
C LEU A 282 -9.60 6.99 8.61
N GLY A 283 -9.75 7.74 9.70
CA GLY A 283 -8.64 8.33 10.45
C GLY A 283 -8.08 9.60 9.85
N VAL A 284 -8.25 9.81 8.54
CA VAL A 284 -7.72 10.94 7.79
C VAL A 284 -8.78 11.54 6.88
N PHE A 285 -8.58 12.79 6.50
CA PHE A 285 -9.31 13.46 5.44
C PHE A 285 -8.37 13.83 4.31
N LEU A 286 -8.79 13.63 3.07
CA LEU A 286 -8.12 14.18 1.90
C LEU A 286 -8.55 15.64 1.78
N LYS A 287 -7.62 16.58 1.93
CA LYS A 287 -7.86 18.01 1.72
C LYS A 287 -6.85 18.57 0.74
N ILE A 288 -7.25 19.57 -0.01
CA ILE A 288 -6.34 20.30 -0.89
C ILE A 288 -5.33 21.04 -0.01
N ASP A 289 -4.07 20.85 -0.32
CA ASP A 289 -2.94 21.42 0.43
C ASP A 289 -2.54 22.77 -0.17
N GLU A 290 -2.61 23.81 0.64
CA GLU A 290 -2.19 25.17 0.23
C GLU A 290 -0.76 25.21 -0.29
N ASN A 291 0.15 24.43 0.31
CA ASN A 291 1.55 24.37 -0.12
C ASN A 291 1.71 23.69 -1.49
N LYS A 292 0.77 22.84 -1.88
CA LYS A 292 0.74 22.26 -3.22
C LYS A 292 0.13 23.21 -4.24
N ILE A 293 -0.78 24.07 -3.80
CA ILE A 293 -1.37 25.14 -4.63
C ILE A 293 -0.37 26.29 -4.79
N ILE A 294 0.33 26.67 -3.74
CA ILE A 294 1.38 27.72 -3.74
C ILE A 294 2.71 27.10 -3.27
N PRO A 295 3.38 26.34 -4.14
CA PRO A 295 4.60 25.63 -3.73
C PRO A 295 5.81 26.55 -3.56
N ASP A 296 5.77 27.76 -4.10
CA ASP A 296 6.88 28.73 -4.06
C ASP A 296 6.30 30.13 -3.94
N ARG A 297 6.39 30.72 -2.76
CA ARG A 297 5.89 32.07 -2.47
C ARG A 297 6.81 33.17 -3.00
N GLU A 298 8.02 32.86 -3.46
CA GLU A 298 8.93 33.81 -4.12
C GLU A 298 8.48 34.11 -5.55
N LYS A 299 7.68 33.23 -6.16
CA LYS A 299 7.09 33.47 -7.47
C LYS A 299 5.87 34.36 -7.39
N SER A 300 5.66 35.14 -8.46
CA SER A 300 4.45 35.94 -8.64
C SER A 300 3.30 35.08 -9.22
N ILE A 301 2.08 35.58 -9.13
CA ILE A 301 0.90 34.93 -9.75
C ILE A 301 1.09 34.89 -11.26
N ALA A 302 1.62 35.96 -11.88
CA ALA A 302 1.92 36.00 -13.32
C ALA A 302 2.97 34.97 -13.76
N GLN A 303 3.87 34.56 -12.85
CA GLN A 303 4.86 33.49 -13.06
C GLN A 303 4.33 32.09 -12.73
N ASN A 304 3.02 31.89 -12.74
CA ASN A 304 2.38 30.64 -12.31
C ASN A 304 2.71 30.22 -10.86
N GLY A 305 2.82 31.17 -9.95
CA GLY A 305 3.00 30.91 -8.52
C GLY A 305 1.80 30.18 -7.90
N ILE A 306 0.60 30.34 -8.44
CA ILE A 306 -0.59 29.54 -8.09
C ILE A 306 -0.72 28.38 -9.05
N LYS A 307 -0.73 27.17 -8.51
CA LYS A 307 -0.90 25.93 -9.26
C LYS A 307 -2.24 25.31 -8.91
N GLY A 308 -2.90 24.76 -9.90
CA GLY A 308 -4.18 24.08 -9.75
C GLY A 308 -4.77 23.79 -11.13
N SER A 309 -5.52 22.71 -11.26
CA SER A 309 -6.15 22.36 -12.53
C SER A 309 -7.04 23.49 -13.05
N GLY A 310 -6.59 24.17 -14.11
CA GLY A 310 -7.28 25.31 -14.71
C GLY A 310 -7.01 26.69 -14.07
N TRP A 311 -6.17 26.78 -13.05
CA TRP A 311 -5.86 28.03 -12.33
C TRP A 311 -4.46 28.61 -12.59
N ALA A 312 -3.63 27.95 -13.40
CA ALA A 312 -2.38 28.54 -13.88
C ALA A 312 -2.69 29.70 -14.85
N MET A 313 -1.97 30.82 -14.68
CA MET A 313 -2.14 32.02 -15.55
C MET A 313 -1.79 31.72 -17.02
N GLU A 314 -0.76 30.89 -17.22
CA GLU A 314 -0.34 30.45 -18.54
C GLU A 314 -1.31 29.38 -19.07
N GLY A 315 -1.99 29.68 -20.17
CA GLY A 315 -2.92 28.74 -20.82
C GLY A 315 -4.36 28.77 -20.33
N SER A 316 -4.71 29.56 -19.28
CA SER A 316 -6.10 29.68 -18.81
C SER A 316 -6.58 31.13 -18.83
N GLN A 317 -7.35 31.50 -19.85
CA GLN A 317 -7.99 32.81 -19.92
C GLN A 317 -8.92 33.10 -18.74
N ILE A 318 -9.58 32.06 -18.23
CA ILE A 318 -10.50 32.17 -17.09
C ILE A 318 -9.72 32.53 -15.83
N ALA A 319 -8.61 31.84 -15.55
CA ALA A 319 -7.77 32.14 -14.41
C ALA A 319 -7.23 33.57 -14.46
N ALA A 320 -6.73 34.01 -15.63
CA ALA A 320 -6.23 35.35 -15.83
C ALA A 320 -7.31 36.42 -15.53
N MET A 321 -8.52 36.28 -16.07
CA MET A 321 -9.64 37.20 -15.84
C MET A 321 -10.01 37.35 -14.37
N TYR A 322 -10.07 36.21 -13.62
CA TYR A 322 -10.39 36.26 -12.20
C TYR A 322 -9.23 36.86 -11.37
N MET A 323 -7.98 36.49 -11.65
CA MET A 323 -6.81 37.01 -10.94
C MET A 323 -6.64 38.54 -11.17
N GLU A 324 -6.89 39.01 -12.39
CA GLU A 324 -6.89 40.45 -12.70
C GLU A 324 -8.05 41.18 -11.99
N ALA A 325 -9.23 40.61 -11.89
CA ALA A 325 -10.35 41.20 -11.16
C ALA A 325 -10.06 41.30 -9.66
N LEU A 326 -9.47 40.24 -9.05
CA LEU A 326 -9.01 40.23 -7.66
C LEU A 326 -7.93 41.27 -7.41
N ALA A 327 -6.91 41.37 -8.30
CA ALA A 327 -5.83 42.33 -8.21
C ALA A 327 -6.33 43.80 -8.20
N ARG A 328 -7.29 44.09 -9.08
CA ARG A 328 -7.94 45.42 -9.11
C ARG A 328 -8.76 45.71 -7.86
N ARG A 329 -9.52 44.74 -7.37
CA ARG A 329 -10.42 44.90 -6.23
C ARG A 329 -9.64 45.06 -4.91
N TYR A 330 -8.62 44.23 -4.69
CA TYR A 330 -7.86 44.21 -3.45
C TYR A 330 -6.50 44.92 -3.52
N LYS A 331 -6.21 45.60 -4.66
CA LYS A 331 -5.04 46.46 -4.88
C LYS A 331 -3.70 45.76 -4.63
N PHE A 332 -3.48 44.60 -5.19
CA PHE A 332 -2.18 43.91 -5.20
C PHE A 332 -1.68 43.72 -6.64
N SER A 333 -0.37 43.52 -6.81
CA SER A 333 0.25 43.29 -8.11
C SER A 333 0.36 41.81 -8.43
N LEU A 334 0.00 41.44 -9.68
CA LEU A 334 0.17 40.08 -10.18
C LEU A 334 1.62 39.69 -10.46
N THR A 335 2.51 40.70 -10.57
CA THR A 335 3.93 40.52 -10.90
C THR A 335 4.83 40.55 -9.67
N GLU A 336 4.30 40.87 -8.48
CA GLU A 336 5.02 40.79 -7.23
C GLU A 336 5.01 39.36 -6.66
N PRO A 337 6.06 38.95 -5.90
CA PRO A 337 6.09 37.69 -5.20
C PRO A 337 4.87 37.49 -4.30
N ILE A 338 4.31 36.28 -4.30
CA ILE A 338 3.11 35.94 -3.48
C ILE A 338 3.35 36.21 -1.98
N LYS A 339 4.57 36.10 -1.49
CA LYS A 339 4.90 36.41 -0.10
C LYS A 339 4.57 37.85 0.32
N ASN A 340 4.50 38.78 -0.64
CA ASN A 340 4.19 40.20 -0.40
C ASN A 340 2.68 40.48 -0.41
N ILE A 341 1.85 39.53 -0.81
CA ILE A 341 0.39 39.63 -0.80
C ILE A 341 -0.08 39.42 0.66
N PRO A 342 -0.91 40.31 1.22
CA PRO A 342 -1.43 40.15 2.57
C PRO A 342 -2.21 38.84 2.72
N ASP A 343 -2.04 38.13 3.84
CA ASP A 343 -2.70 36.82 4.06
C ASP A 343 -4.23 36.91 3.92
N SER A 344 -4.85 38.03 4.35
CA SER A 344 -6.29 38.25 4.19
C SER A 344 -6.76 38.32 2.72
N VAL A 345 -5.88 38.72 1.81
CA VAL A 345 -6.14 38.73 0.36
C VAL A 345 -5.84 37.33 -0.22
N LEU A 346 -4.80 36.69 0.26
CA LEU A 346 -4.45 35.34 -0.13
C LEU A 346 -5.57 34.35 0.23
N ASP A 347 -6.19 34.49 1.41
CA ASP A 347 -7.35 33.70 1.83
C ASP A 347 -8.51 33.87 0.85
N LYS A 348 -8.76 35.09 0.36
CA LYS A 348 -9.81 35.33 -0.64
C LYS A 348 -9.50 34.68 -1.99
N ILE A 349 -8.24 34.65 -2.39
CA ILE A 349 -7.78 33.94 -3.59
C ILE A 349 -7.95 32.43 -3.42
N LEU A 350 -7.62 31.89 -2.26
CA LEU A 350 -7.68 30.45 -2.02
C LEU A 350 -9.08 29.94 -1.72
N TYR A 351 -9.83 30.63 -0.84
CA TYR A 351 -11.11 30.16 -0.30
C TYR A 351 -12.34 30.93 -0.80
N GLY A 352 -12.13 32.05 -1.50
CA GLY A 352 -13.21 32.81 -2.11
C GLY A 352 -13.54 34.14 -1.44
N THR A 353 -14.36 34.92 -2.13
CA THR A 353 -14.70 36.31 -1.73
C THR A 353 -15.83 36.40 -0.70
N GLY A 354 -16.41 35.25 -0.25
CA GLY A 354 -17.45 35.22 0.78
C GLY A 354 -18.74 35.94 0.42
N GLY A 355 -19.18 35.85 -0.85
CA GLY A 355 -20.38 36.49 -1.36
C GLY A 355 -20.14 37.85 -2.04
N GLU A 356 -18.92 38.41 -1.95
CA GLU A 356 -18.57 39.67 -2.61
C GLU A 356 -18.43 39.46 -4.11
N LYS A 357 -19.13 40.25 -4.91
CA LYS A 357 -19.08 40.21 -6.37
C LYS A 357 -17.89 40.97 -6.93
N LEU A 358 -17.18 40.35 -7.85
CA LEU A 358 -16.08 40.93 -8.61
C LEU A 358 -16.54 41.36 -9.97
N THR A 359 -16.08 42.54 -10.41
CA THR A 359 -16.29 43.00 -11.78
C THR A 359 -15.26 42.37 -12.70
N ILE A 360 -15.70 41.47 -13.56
CA ILE A 360 -14.88 40.71 -14.48
C ILE A 360 -15.01 41.29 -15.89
N HIS A 361 -13.85 41.57 -16.50
CA HIS A 361 -13.81 42.02 -17.91
C HIS A 361 -13.46 40.83 -18.80
N ARG A 362 -14.35 40.49 -19.70
CA ARG A 362 -14.11 39.47 -20.72
C ARG A 362 -13.73 40.12 -22.04
N GLN A 363 -12.56 39.78 -22.56
CA GLN A 363 -12.17 40.05 -23.94
C GLN A 363 -12.17 38.72 -24.71
N SER A 364 -12.93 38.69 -25.81
CA SER A 364 -12.96 37.54 -26.73
C SER A 364 -12.89 38.06 -28.17
N ALA A 365 -12.54 37.20 -29.13
CA ALA A 365 -12.52 37.53 -30.55
C ALA A 365 -13.89 38.01 -31.08
N TYR A 366 -14.96 37.79 -30.33
CA TYR A 366 -16.33 38.14 -30.69
C TYR A 366 -16.93 39.32 -29.91
N GLY A 367 -16.12 40.04 -29.09
CA GLY A 367 -16.55 41.21 -28.33
C GLY A 367 -16.00 41.27 -26.90
N SER A 368 -16.11 42.50 -26.32
CA SER A 368 -15.78 42.76 -24.92
C SER A 368 -17.06 42.93 -24.09
N GLY A 369 -17.11 42.37 -22.90
CA GLY A 369 -18.22 42.51 -21.98
C GLY A 369 -17.76 42.55 -20.53
N THR A 370 -18.55 43.19 -19.67
CA THR A 370 -18.30 43.28 -18.25
C THR A 370 -19.46 42.62 -17.50
N TYR A 371 -19.19 41.76 -16.56
CA TYR A 371 -20.20 41.11 -15.70
C TYR A 371 -19.73 41.01 -14.26
N GLU A 372 -20.69 40.93 -13.34
CA GLU A 372 -20.39 40.77 -11.92
C GLU A 372 -20.61 39.31 -11.49
N ARG A 373 -19.65 38.72 -10.84
CA ARG A 373 -19.75 37.36 -10.32
C ARG A 373 -18.91 37.20 -9.03
N GLU A 374 -19.39 36.34 -8.15
CA GLU A 374 -18.65 35.89 -6.98
C GLU A 374 -17.47 35.01 -7.41
N PHE A 375 -16.41 35.07 -6.65
CA PHE A 375 -15.27 34.17 -6.82
C PHE A 375 -15.27 33.16 -5.69
N GLU A 376 -15.41 31.89 -6.04
CA GLU A 376 -15.50 30.78 -5.09
C GLU A 376 -14.17 30.40 -4.44
N GLY A 377 -13.03 30.86 -4.95
CA GLY A 377 -11.69 30.50 -4.50
C GLY A 377 -11.12 29.28 -5.23
N VAL A 378 -9.78 29.25 -5.32
CA VAL A 378 -9.06 28.18 -6.04
C VAL A 378 -9.27 26.83 -5.36
N ILE A 379 -9.09 26.75 -4.04
CA ILE A 379 -9.22 25.52 -3.25
C ILE A 379 -10.67 25.04 -3.25
N THR A 380 -11.62 25.93 -2.99
CA THR A 380 -13.04 25.60 -2.98
C THR A 380 -13.53 25.09 -4.34
N ASN A 381 -13.09 25.71 -5.44
CA ASN A 381 -13.39 25.25 -6.81
C ASN A 381 -12.82 23.86 -7.07
N LEU A 382 -11.57 23.61 -6.70
CA LEU A 382 -10.94 22.31 -6.91
C LEU A 382 -11.62 21.22 -6.06
N ASP A 383 -11.96 21.52 -4.81
CA ASP A 383 -12.66 20.58 -3.92
C ASP A 383 -14.04 20.22 -4.47
N ARG A 384 -14.82 21.20 -4.89
CA ARG A 384 -16.12 20.97 -5.55
C ARG A 384 -15.97 20.12 -6.81
N ARG A 385 -15.01 20.46 -7.68
CA ARG A 385 -14.73 19.71 -8.92
C ARG A 385 -14.29 18.28 -8.66
N TYR A 386 -13.56 18.04 -7.57
CA TYR A 386 -13.16 16.68 -7.16
C TYR A 386 -14.38 15.80 -6.87
N HIS A 387 -15.38 16.35 -6.19
CA HIS A 387 -16.60 15.63 -5.81
C HIS A 387 -17.63 15.51 -6.94
N GLU A 388 -17.77 16.54 -7.78
CA GLU A 388 -18.79 16.60 -8.84
C GLU A 388 -18.33 15.98 -10.18
N SER A 389 -17.03 15.88 -10.44
CA SER A 389 -16.53 15.39 -11.73
C SER A 389 -16.78 13.89 -11.92
N SER A 390 -17.35 13.51 -13.05
CA SER A 390 -17.43 12.12 -13.51
C SER A 390 -16.14 11.62 -14.18
N SER A 391 -15.19 12.53 -14.50
CA SER A 391 -13.93 12.19 -15.16
C SER A 391 -12.88 11.74 -14.15
N ASN A 392 -12.44 10.49 -14.26
CA ASN A 392 -11.35 9.96 -13.43
C ASN A 392 -10.04 10.76 -13.62
N TRP A 393 -9.74 11.22 -14.84
CA TRP A 393 -8.57 12.03 -15.12
C TRP A 393 -8.56 13.35 -14.34
N VAL A 394 -9.69 14.07 -14.31
CA VAL A 394 -9.84 15.32 -13.54
C VAL A 394 -9.70 15.07 -12.05
N ARG A 395 -10.31 13.99 -11.53
CA ARG A 395 -10.20 13.61 -10.14
C ARG A 395 -8.76 13.23 -9.76
N ASP A 396 -8.06 12.47 -10.60
CA ASP A 396 -6.65 12.09 -10.37
C ASP A 396 -5.72 13.31 -10.39
N GLU A 397 -5.97 14.25 -11.33
CA GLU A 397 -5.22 15.50 -11.39
C GLU A 397 -5.42 16.33 -10.10
N ILE A 398 -6.68 16.55 -9.67
CA ILE A 398 -6.97 17.31 -8.45
C ILE A 398 -6.42 16.59 -7.23
N ARG A 399 -6.50 15.25 -7.18
CA ARG A 399 -5.95 14.45 -6.08
C ARG A 399 -4.44 14.66 -5.89
N SER A 400 -3.69 15.01 -6.94
CA SER A 400 -2.27 15.35 -6.83
C SER A 400 -2.00 16.57 -5.95
N TYR A 401 -2.98 17.49 -5.85
CA TYR A 401 -2.93 18.67 -4.96
C TYR A 401 -3.47 18.41 -3.56
N MET A 402 -3.96 17.19 -3.27
CA MET A 402 -4.47 16.83 -1.95
C MET A 402 -3.39 16.22 -1.06
N THR A 403 -3.59 16.36 0.25
CA THR A 403 -2.78 15.75 1.30
C THR A 403 -3.70 15.10 2.33
N GLU A 404 -3.27 13.97 2.89
CA GLU A 404 -3.98 13.31 3.98
C GLU A 404 -3.69 14.05 5.28
N ILE A 405 -4.76 14.60 5.89
CA ILE A 405 -4.69 15.30 7.17
C ILE A 405 -5.36 14.41 8.23
N PRO A 406 -4.69 14.15 9.36
CA PRO A 406 -5.32 13.39 10.46
C PRO A 406 -6.65 14.01 10.90
N CYS A 407 -7.63 13.17 11.18
CA CYS A 407 -8.91 13.61 11.70
C CYS A 407 -8.72 14.31 13.05
N ASP A 408 -9.19 15.52 13.20
CA ASP A 408 -9.05 16.34 14.40
C ASP A 408 -9.87 15.80 15.61
N ALA A 409 -10.83 14.91 15.38
CA ALA A 409 -11.62 14.29 16.46
C ALA A 409 -10.95 13.04 17.03
N CYS A 410 -10.34 12.20 16.18
CA CYS A 410 -9.68 10.97 16.62
C CYS A 410 -8.16 10.98 16.41
N HIS A 411 -7.58 12.08 15.90
CA HIS A 411 -6.14 12.24 15.68
C HIS A 411 -5.46 11.10 14.90
N GLY A 412 -6.23 10.49 13.97
CA GLY A 412 -5.75 9.35 13.18
C GLY A 412 -6.11 7.96 13.73
N GLU A 413 -6.66 7.87 14.95
CA GLU A 413 -6.94 6.61 15.66
C GLU A 413 -8.08 5.79 15.05
N ARG A 414 -8.90 6.35 14.16
CA ARG A 414 -10.03 5.72 13.45
C ARG A 414 -11.23 5.34 14.33
N LEU A 415 -11.06 5.17 15.64
CA LEU A 415 -12.05 4.72 16.59
C LEU A 415 -12.71 5.87 17.37
N SER A 416 -13.84 5.60 17.99
CA SER A 416 -14.52 6.51 18.92
C SER A 416 -13.71 6.67 20.21
N ARG A 417 -13.99 7.77 20.97
CA ARG A 417 -13.30 8.04 22.24
C ARG A 417 -13.59 6.96 23.29
N GLU A 418 -14.79 6.43 23.29
CA GLU A 418 -15.23 5.36 24.19
C GLU A 418 -14.48 4.05 23.92
N SER A 419 -14.27 3.71 22.64
CA SER A 419 -13.49 2.53 22.23
C SER A 419 -12.03 2.67 22.61
N LEU A 420 -11.45 3.86 22.45
CA LEU A 420 -10.07 4.15 22.82
C LEU A 420 -9.82 4.22 24.32
N ALA A 421 -10.89 4.43 25.11
CA ALA A 421 -10.81 4.45 26.56
C ALA A 421 -10.75 3.05 27.20
N VAL A 422 -10.80 1.98 26.40
CA VAL A 422 -10.66 0.60 26.88
C VAL A 422 -9.23 0.13 26.68
N THR A 423 -8.61 -0.43 27.72
CA THR A 423 -7.22 -0.89 27.69
C THR A 423 -7.09 -2.36 28.09
N VAL A 424 -6.06 -3.02 27.57
CA VAL A 424 -5.58 -4.32 28.02
C VAL A 424 -4.12 -4.13 28.40
N GLY A 425 -3.73 -4.48 29.64
CA GLY A 425 -2.38 -4.19 30.14
C GLY A 425 -1.99 -2.70 30.09
N GLY A 426 -2.98 -1.79 30.24
CA GLY A 426 -2.77 -0.34 30.18
C GLY A 426 -2.66 0.26 28.78
N VAL A 427 -2.77 -0.53 27.71
CA VAL A 427 -2.64 -0.09 26.31
C VAL A 427 -3.97 -0.23 25.59
N ASN A 428 -4.42 0.79 24.86
CA ASN A 428 -5.61 0.72 24.03
C ASN A 428 -5.33 0.00 22.69
N ILE A 429 -6.38 -0.43 21.99
CA ILE A 429 -6.25 -1.23 20.76
C ILE A 429 -5.51 -0.48 19.63
N SER A 430 -5.65 0.85 19.52
CA SER A 430 -4.98 1.63 18.49
C SER A 430 -3.48 1.75 18.78
N ASP A 431 -3.09 2.03 20.02
CA ASP A 431 -1.68 2.10 20.41
C ASP A 431 -1.00 0.73 20.32
N PHE A 432 -1.72 -0.36 20.62
CA PHE A 432 -1.23 -1.71 20.32
C PHE A 432 -0.95 -1.90 18.83
N CYS A 433 -1.86 -1.47 17.96
CA CYS A 433 -1.68 -1.59 16.51
C CYS A 433 -0.53 -0.72 15.94
N LYS A 434 -0.09 0.31 16.66
CA LYS A 434 1.07 1.13 16.30
C LYS A 434 2.41 0.49 16.67
N MET A 435 2.42 -0.50 17.55
CA MET A 435 3.62 -1.24 17.90
C MET A 435 4.15 -2.01 16.68
N SER A 436 5.47 -2.18 16.60
CA SER A 436 6.05 -3.15 15.66
C SER A 436 5.59 -4.57 16.01
N VAL A 437 5.56 -5.47 15.03
CA VAL A 437 5.21 -6.90 15.29
C VAL A 437 6.09 -7.49 16.39
N VAL A 438 7.38 -7.15 16.42
CA VAL A 438 8.31 -7.63 17.46
C VAL A 438 7.93 -7.10 18.84
N ASP A 439 7.57 -5.82 18.96
CA ASP A 439 7.20 -5.22 20.23
C ASP A 439 5.81 -5.67 20.68
N ALA A 440 4.88 -5.87 19.74
CA ALA A 440 3.58 -6.46 20.01
C ALA A 440 3.71 -7.88 20.59
N ILE A 441 4.62 -8.72 20.06
CA ILE A 441 4.92 -10.06 20.62
C ILE A 441 5.43 -9.94 22.06
N LYS A 442 6.37 -9.03 22.31
CA LYS A 442 6.92 -8.82 23.67
C LYS A 442 5.83 -8.35 24.64
N PHE A 443 5.01 -7.40 24.20
CA PHE A 443 3.91 -6.87 25.02
C PHE A 443 2.91 -7.98 25.39
N VAL A 444 2.43 -8.75 24.40
CA VAL A 444 1.44 -9.81 24.66
C VAL A 444 1.99 -10.91 25.56
N LYS A 445 3.28 -11.31 25.39
CA LYS A 445 3.94 -12.27 26.27
C LYS A 445 4.19 -11.75 27.68
N GLY A 446 4.29 -10.43 27.84
CA GLY A 446 4.52 -9.76 29.12
C GLY A 446 3.23 -9.37 29.87
N LEU A 447 2.05 -9.67 29.34
CA LEU A 447 0.78 -9.35 29.97
C LEU A 447 0.64 -10.09 31.31
N GLN A 448 0.40 -9.33 32.38
CA GLN A 448 0.06 -9.88 33.68
C GLN A 448 -1.46 -9.92 33.81
N LEU A 449 -2.03 -11.10 33.74
CA LEU A 449 -3.45 -11.35 33.79
C LEU A 449 -3.84 -11.95 35.14
N THR A 450 -5.01 -11.58 35.64
CA THR A 450 -5.65 -12.29 36.75
C THR A 450 -6.03 -13.71 36.32
N GLU A 451 -6.25 -14.62 37.26
CA GLU A 451 -6.66 -16.02 36.95
C GLU A 451 -7.91 -16.05 36.04
N LYS A 452 -8.87 -15.19 36.28
CA LYS A 452 -10.09 -15.07 35.47
C LYS A 452 -9.79 -14.60 34.07
N GLU A 453 -8.98 -13.55 33.91
CA GLU A 453 -8.59 -13.00 32.60
C GLU A 453 -7.75 -13.99 31.81
N ALA A 454 -6.88 -14.75 32.48
CA ALA A 454 -6.07 -15.79 31.87
C ALA A 454 -6.95 -16.87 31.24
N VAL A 455 -7.93 -17.42 32.00
CA VAL A 455 -8.85 -18.44 31.49
C VAL A 455 -9.65 -17.93 30.28
N ILE A 456 -10.09 -16.67 30.28
CA ILE A 456 -10.86 -16.10 29.17
C ILE A 456 -9.98 -15.76 27.97
N GLY A 457 -8.76 -15.27 28.21
CA GLY A 457 -7.87 -14.72 27.19
C GLY A 457 -6.91 -15.71 26.57
N GLU A 458 -6.63 -16.86 27.20
CA GLU A 458 -5.55 -17.78 26.83
C GLU A 458 -5.58 -18.18 25.34
N GLU A 459 -6.70 -18.71 24.86
CA GLU A 459 -6.84 -19.13 23.46
C GLU A 459 -6.72 -17.95 22.48
N ILE A 460 -7.28 -16.79 22.83
CA ILE A 460 -7.22 -15.59 21.98
C ILE A 460 -5.78 -15.08 21.90
N ILE A 461 -5.09 -15.03 23.02
CA ILE A 461 -3.69 -14.61 23.12
C ILE A 461 -2.78 -15.55 22.34
N LYS A 462 -2.99 -16.85 22.45
CA LYS A 462 -2.26 -17.86 21.67
C LYS A 462 -2.38 -17.61 20.18
N GLU A 463 -3.60 -17.41 19.67
CA GLU A 463 -3.86 -17.12 18.27
C GLU A 463 -3.19 -15.80 17.80
N ILE A 464 -3.23 -14.75 18.64
CA ILE A 464 -2.53 -13.49 18.35
C ILE A 464 -1.03 -13.70 18.26
N ILE A 465 -0.44 -14.40 19.23
CA ILE A 465 1.01 -14.68 19.28
C ILE A 465 1.45 -15.51 18.06
N GLU A 466 0.68 -16.53 17.70
CA GLU A 466 0.98 -17.38 16.54
C GLU A 466 1.02 -16.56 15.26
N ARG A 467 0.00 -15.74 14.98
CA ARG A 467 -0.07 -14.89 13.79
C ARG A 467 1.03 -13.83 13.76
N LEU A 468 1.33 -13.20 14.91
CA LEU A 468 2.44 -12.26 15.01
C LEU A 468 3.80 -12.97 14.77
N ASN A 469 3.99 -14.18 15.29
CA ASN A 469 5.19 -14.97 15.04
C ASN A 469 5.33 -15.35 13.56
N PHE A 470 4.23 -15.64 12.84
CA PHE A 470 4.30 -15.88 11.41
C PHE A 470 4.75 -14.63 10.63
N LEU A 471 4.21 -13.45 10.97
CA LEU A 471 4.69 -12.20 10.36
C LEU A 471 6.20 -11.98 10.62
N ASN A 472 6.66 -12.26 11.82
CA ASN A 472 8.07 -12.14 12.17
C ASN A 472 8.95 -13.17 11.43
N SER A 473 8.46 -14.41 11.25
CA SER A 473 9.17 -15.48 10.55
C SER A 473 9.36 -15.24 9.05
N VAL A 474 8.52 -14.41 8.43
CA VAL A 474 8.67 -13.99 7.03
C VAL A 474 9.42 -12.66 6.89
N GLY A 475 10.13 -12.21 7.96
CA GLY A 475 10.94 -11.00 7.92
C GLY A 475 10.15 -9.69 8.01
N LEU A 476 8.89 -9.70 8.49
CA LEU A 476 8.03 -8.52 8.62
C LEU A 476 7.92 -7.99 10.06
N GLY A 477 8.87 -8.34 10.93
CA GLY A 477 8.88 -7.95 12.34
C GLY A 477 8.88 -6.44 12.59
N TYR A 478 9.33 -5.64 11.64
CA TYR A 478 9.37 -4.18 11.71
C TYR A 478 8.04 -3.50 11.38
N LEU A 479 7.08 -4.20 10.75
CA LEU A 479 5.79 -3.62 10.37
C LEU A 479 4.92 -3.35 11.60
N THR A 480 4.06 -2.32 11.47
CA THR A 480 3.00 -2.06 12.44
C THR A 480 1.66 -2.59 11.92
N LEU A 481 0.78 -3.05 12.82
CA LEU A 481 -0.54 -3.56 12.43
C LEU A 481 -1.45 -2.45 11.89
N SER A 482 -1.23 -1.20 12.28
CA SER A 482 -1.97 -0.02 11.80
C SER A 482 -1.59 0.42 10.40
N ARG A 483 -0.45 -0.06 9.83
CA ARG A 483 0.03 0.34 8.51
C ARG A 483 -1.00 -0.01 7.44
N SER A 484 -1.33 0.98 6.60
CA SER A 484 -2.27 0.80 5.49
C SER A 484 -1.71 -0.19 4.46
N SER A 485 -2.55 -1.12 3.99
CA SER A 485 -2.16 -2.11 2.97
C SER A 485 -1.75 -1.45 1.64
N GLY A 486 -2.30 -0.28 1.32
CA GLY A 486 -1.95 0.47 0.11
C GLY A 486 -0.54 1.08 0.11
N THR A 487 0.15 1.10 1.26
CA THR A 487 1.53 1.62 1.42
C THR A 487 2.59 0.51 1.42
N LEU A 488 2.17 -0.75 1.32
CA LEU A 488 3.06 -1.90 1.32
C LEU A 488 3.72 -2.08 -0.05
N SER A 489 4.97 -2.50 -0.07
CA SER A 489 5.63 -2.98 -1.28
C SER A 489 4.99 -4.30 -1.76
N GLY A 490 5.21 -4.67 -3.02
CA GLY A 490 4.72 -5.94 -3.57
C GLY A 490 5.19 -7.14 -2.75
N GLY A 491 6.47 -7.19 -2.40
CA GLY A 491 7.05 -8.25 -1.57
C GLY A 491 6.52 -8.27 -0.13
N GLU A 492 6.33 -7.11 0.53
CA GLU A 492 5.70 -7.04 1.86
C GLU A 492 4.29 -7.62 1.83
N SER A 493 3.50 -7.25 0.83
CA SER A 493 2.14 -7.74 0.65
C SER A 493 2.07 -9.24 0.43
N GLN A 494 2.94 -9.77 -0.41
CA GLN A 494 3.04 -11.20 -0.70
C GLN A 494 3.41 -11.99 0.57
N ARG A 495 4.39 -11.51 1.35
CA ARG A 495 4.79 -12.14 2.62
C ARG A 495 3.70 -12.08 3.68
N ILE A 496 2.89 -11.02 3.73
CA ILE A 496 1.72 -10.97 4.61
C ILE A 496 0.73 -12.07 4.23
N ARG A 497 0.43 -12.25 2.93
CA ARG A 497 -0.44 -13.34 2.47
C ARG A 497 0.13 -14.71 2.81
N LEU A 498 1.45 -14.90 2.60
CA LEU A 498 2.14 -16.14 2.98
C LEU A 498 1.98 -16.40 4.47
N ALA A 499 2.25 -15.41 5.33
CA ALA A 499 2.09 -15.54 6.78
C ALA A 499 0.64 -15.91 7.18
N THR A 500 -0.35 -15.32 6.54
CA THR A 500 -1.77 -15.62 6.79
C THR A 500 -2.11 -17.07 6.39
N GLN A 501 -1.60 -17.56 5.24
CA GLN A 501 -1.84 -18.94 4.79
C GLN A 501 -1.16 -19.98 5.69
N ILE A 502 0.05 -19.69 6.17
CA ILE A 502 0.74 -20.57 7.13
C ILE A 502 -0.06 -20.67 8.43
N GLY A 503 -0.61 -19.54 8.89
CA GLY A 503 -1.47 -19.48 10.08
C GLY A 503 -2.72 -20.35 9.99
N SER A 504 -3.20 -20.67 8.78
CA SER A 504 -4.35 -21.58 8.60
C SER A 504 -4.02 -23.06 8.86
N SER A 505 -2.72 -23.41 8.95
CA SER A 505 -2.22 -24.77 9.20
C SER A 505 -2.83 -25.85 8.29
N LEU A 506 -3.18 -25.49 7.04
CA LEU A 506 -3.76 -26.42 6.07
C LEU A 506 -2.74 -27.49 5.67
N MET A 507 -3.19 -28.73 5.56
CA MET A 507 -2.39 -29.89 5.19
C MET A 507 -2.89 -30.49 3.86
N GLY A 508 -1.96 -31.09 3.10
CA GLY A 508 -2.30 -31.73 1.82
C GLY A 508 -2.65 -30.76 0.68
N VAL A 509 -2.25 -29.49 0.81
CA VAL A 509 -2.49 -28.41 -0.15
C VAL A 509 -1.29 -28.24 -1.07
N LEU A 510 -1.54 -27.77 -2.28
CA LEU A 510 -0.53 -27.32 -3.23
C LEU A 510 -0.39 -25.81 -3.15
N TYR A 511 0.73 -25.33 -2.59
CA TYR A 511 1.08 -23.90 -2.59
C TYR A 511 1.91 -23.55 -3.81
N ILE A 512 1.55 -22.49 -4.52
CA ILE A 512 2.30 -21.98 -5.66
C ILE A 512 2.66 -20.51 -5.39
N LEU A 513 3.96 -20.20 -5.32
CA LEU A 513 4.48 -18.88 -4.99
C LEU A 513 5.25 -18.31 -6.18
N ASP A 514 5.07 -17.00 -6.40
CA ASP A 514 5.77 -16.25 -7.44
C ASP A 514 6.84 -15.37 -6.79
N GLU A 515 8.10 -15.74 -6.96
CA GLU A 515 9.28 -14.99 -6.51
C GLU A 515 9.16 -14.43 -5.07
N PRO A 516 8.96 -15.28 -4.05
CA PRO A 516 8.72 -14.79 -2.68
C PRO A 516 9.95 -14.15 -2.02
N SER A 517 11.16 -14.33 -2.57
CA SER A 517 12.40 -13.71 -2.08
C SER A 517 12.57 -12.24 -2.50
N ILE A 518 11.66 -11.71 -3.33
CA ILE A 518 11.76 -10.34 -3.85
C ILE A 518 11.91 -9.29 -2.76
N GLY A 519 12.89 -8.38 -2.94
CA GLY A 519 13.17 -7.27 -2.04
C GLY A 519 13.63 -7.69 -0.65
N LEU A 520 14.08 -8.95 -0.50
CA LEU A 520 14.67 -9.44 0.74
C LEU A 520 16.20 -9.30 0.74
N HIS A 521 16.69 -8.88 1.88
CA HIS A 521 18.10 -9.09 2.22
C HIS A 521 18.35 -10.58 2.50
N GLN A 522 19.54 -11.12 2.19
CA GLN A 522 19.87 -12.53 2.40
C GLN A 522 19.52 -13.05 3.80
N ARG A 523 19.78 -12.26 4.83
CA ARG A 523 19.41 -12.58 6.23
C ARG A 523 17.90 -12.85 6.39
N ASP A 524 17.07 -12.10 5.71
CA ASP A 524 15.62 -12.27 5.80
C ASP A 524 15.14 -13.40 4.87
N ASN A 525 15.89 -13.70 3.79
CA ASN A 525 15.66 -14.83 2.92
C ASN A 525 15.83 -16.18 3.65
N GLU A 526 16.83 -16.32 4.51
CA GLU A 526 17.00 -17.51 5.36
C GLU A 526 15.75 -17.81 6.21
N LYS A 527 15.10 -16.78 6.76
CA LYS A 527 13.85 -16.92 7.52
C LYS A 527 12.69 -17.39 6.64
N LEU A 528 12.59 -16.82 5.43
CA LEU A 528 11.59 -17.24 4.46
C LEU A 528 11.76 -18.70 4.08
N LEU A 529 13.00 -19.14 3.80
CA LEU A 529 13.30 -20.53 3.47
C LEU A 529 12.95 -21.49 4.61
N GLY A 530 13.23 -21.11 5.85
CA GLY A 530 12.79 -21.86 7.04
C GLY A 530 11.26 -22.03 7.08
N THR A 531 10.55 -21.00 6.69
CA THR A 531 9.08 -20.98 6.62
C THR A 531 8.53 -21.89 5.50
N LEU A 532 9.12 -21.84 4.30
CA LEU A 532 8.74 -22.72 3.17
C LEU A 532 9.00 -24.20 3.49
N LYS A 533 10.13 -24.50 4.12
CA LYS A 533 10.45 -25.86 4.60
C LYS A 533 9.43 -26.34 5.63
N ARG A 534 9.01 -25.49 6.56
CA ARG A 534 7.96 -25.81 7.54
C ARG A 534 6.62 -26.11 6.85
N LEU A 535 6.22 -25.33 5.83
CA LEU A 535 5.02 -25.62 5.03
C LEU A 535 5.10 -27.00 4.36
N ARG A 536 6.24 -27.34 3.76
CA ARG A 536 6.49 -28.66 3.19
C ARG A 536 6.38 -29.76 4.23
N ASP A 537 7.01 -29.59 5.39
CA ASP A 537 7.09 -30.56 6.46
C ASP A 537 5.71 -30.86 7.11
N LEU A 538 4.74 -29.93 6.95
CA LEU A 538 3.34 -30.16 7.31
C LEU A 538 2.60 -31.07 6.29
N GLY A 539 3.29 -31.62 5.31
CA GLY A 539 2.69 -32.52 4.29
C GLY A 539 2.07 -31.77 3.11
N ASN A 540 2.54 -30.57 2.79
CA ASN A 540 2.12 -29.78 1.64
C ASN A 540 3.13 -29.90 0.50
N THR A 541 2.64 -29.75 -0.73
CA THR A 541 3.49 -29.55 -1.89
C THR A 541 3.70 -28.04 -2.08
N VAL A 542 4.95 -27.60 -2.16
CA VAL A 542 5.29 -26.18 -2.32
C VAL A 542 6.03 -25.99 -3.64
N ILE A 543 5.40 -25.32 -4.60
CA ILE A 543 6.03 -24.95 -5.88
C ILE A 543 6.38 -23.46 -5.80
N VAL A 544 7.64 -23.13 -6.09
CA VAL A 544 8.14 -21.77 -6.07
C VAL A 544 8.75 -21.44 -7.43
N VAL A 545 8.26 -20.40 -8.08
CA VAL A 545 8.94 -19.80 -9.23
C VAL A 545 10.01 -18.88 -8.68
N GLU A 546 11.29 -19.17 -8.91
CA GLU A 546 12.38 -18.45 -8.26
C GLU A 546 13.66 -18.39 -9.11
N HIS A 547 14.46 -17.35 -8.79
CA HIS A 547 15.76 -17.07 -9.41
C HIS A 547 16.91 -17.01 -8.39
N ASP A 548 16.57 -17.02 -7.11
CA ASP A 548 17.52 -16.91 -6.01
C ASP A 548 18.29 -18.24 -5.80
N GLU A 549 19.63 -18.16 -5.71
CA GLU A 549 20.48 -19.33 -5.55
C GLU A 549 20.22 -20.07 -4.22
N GLU A 550 20.04 -19.35 -3.10
CA GLU A 550 19.81 -19.97 -1.80
C GLU A 550 18.52 -20.79 -1.79
N THR A 551 17.48 -20.28 -2.47
CA THR A 551 16.20 -20.99 -2.64
C THR A 551 16.37 -22.24 -3.49
N MET A 552 17.18 -22.20 -4.56
CA MET A 552 17.52 -23.37 -5.37
C MET A 552 18.29 -24.42 -4.57
N TYR A 553 19.28 -23.99 -3.76
CA TYR A 553 20.01 -24.93 -2.87
C TYR A 553 19.12 -25.55 -1.77
N ALA A 554 18.05 -24.85 -1.39
CA ALA A 554 17.11 -25.34 -0.37
C ALA A 554 16.02 -26.28 -0.94
N ALA A 555 15.88 -26.36 -2.27
CA ALA A 555 14.86 -27.12 -2.95
C ALA A 555 15.13 -28.64 -2.90
N ASP A 556 14.07 -29.43 -2.81
CA ASP A 556 14.14 -30.90 -2.98
C ASP A 556 14.24 -31.28 -4.48
N THR A 557 13.66 -30.46 -5.36
CA THR A 557 13.67 -30.66 -6.81
C THR A 557 13.65 -29.31 -7.52
N ILE A 558 14.42 -29.19 -8.58
CA ILE A 558 14.44 -27.99 -9.43
C ILE A 558 13.98 -28.41 -10.83
N VAL A 559 13.15 -27.57 -11.45
CA VAL A 559 12.72 -27.70 -12.85
C VAL A 559 13.25 -26.46 -13.61
N ASP A 560 14.19 -26.67 -14.51
CA ASP A 560 14.75 -25.59 -15.34
C ASP A 560 13.99 -25.50 -16.66
N VAL A 561 13.36 -24.32 -16.90
CA VAL A 561 12.52 -24.06 -18.08
C VAL A 561 13.30 -23.15 -19.03
N GLY A 562 13.49 -23.58 -20.26
CA GLY A 562 14.32 -22.87 -21.22
C GLY A 562 14.19 -23.41 -22.65
N PRO A 563 15.31 -23.51 -23.40
CA PRO A 563 16.66 -22.96 -23.08
C PRO A 563 16.76 -21.43 -23.21
N GLY A 564 15.82 -20.79 -23.92
CA GLY A 564 15.77 -19.37 -24.16
C GLY A 564 14.50 -18.71 -23.61
N ALA A 565 14.19 -17.50 -24.10
CA ALA A 565 12.99 -16.74 -23.78
C ALA A 565 12.01 -16.70 -24.97
N GLY A 566 10.73 -16.45 -24.73
CA GLY A 566 9.70 -16.33 -25.76
C GLY A 566 9.61 -17.57 -26.65
N ILE A 567 9.78 -17.40 -27.97
CA ILE A 567 9.72 -18.50 -28.95
C ILE A 567 10.86 -19.51 -28.80
N HIS A 568 11.97 -19.13 -28.20
CA HIS A 568 13.14 -19.99 -27.95
C HIS A 568 13.05 -20.71 -26.58
N GLY A 569 12.00 -20.39 -25.76
CA GLY A 569 11.71 -21.03 -24.49
C GLY A 569 10.66 -22.13 -24.57
N GLY A 570 10.00 -22.40 -23.45
CA GLY A 570 8.85 -23.27 -23.34
C GLY A 570 9.15 -24.77 -23.32
N GLN A 571 10.38 -25.16 -23.04
CA GLN A 571 10.80 -26.56 -22.90
C GLN A 571 11.35 -26.84 -21.50
N ILE A 572 11.28 -28.06 -21.02
CA ILE A 572 11.98 -28.49 -19.81
C ILE A 572 13.41 -28.84 -20.23
N VAL A 573 14.40 -28.09 -19.74
CA VAL A 573 15.81 -28.32 -20.02
C VAL A 573 16.36 -29.44 -19.15
N CYS A 574 16.08 -29.34 -17.85
CA CYS A 574 16.53 -30.32 -16.87
C CYS A 574 15.58 -30.36 -15.67
N THR A 575 15.48 -31.53 -15.02
CA THR A 575 14.72 -31.70 -13.77
C THR A 575 15.51 -32.60 -12.82
N GLY A 576 15.68 -32.20 -11.59
CA GLY A 576 16.41 -32.99 -10.58
C GLY A 576 16.81 -32.14 -9.38
N ASP A 577 17.76 -32.63 -8.60
CA ASP A 577 18.39 -31.89 -7.53
C ASP A 577 19.42 -30.86 -8.05
N VAL A 578 19.99 -30.08 -7.17
CA VAL A 578 20.97 -29.02 -7.52
C VAL A 578 22.16 -29.59 -8.28
N GLU A 579 22.66 -30.77 -7.90
CA GLU A 579 23.82 -31.38 -8.55
C GLU A 579 23.48 -31.86 -9.97
N THR A 580 22.27 -32.35 -10.19
CA THR A 580 21.76 -32.68 -11.54
C THR A 580 21.71 -31.45 -12.44
N ILE A 581 21.19 -30.32 -11.91
CA ILE A 581 21.13 -29.06 -12.66
C ILE A 581 22.53 -28.54 -12.99
N LYS A 582 23.48 -28.57 -12.04
CA LYS A 582 24.88 -28.15 -12.27
C LYS A 582 25.60 -29.01 -13.33
N ALA A 583 25.25 -30.29 -13.40
CA ALA A 583 25.84 -31.22 -14.38
C ALA A 583 25.25 -31.05 -15.80
N CYS A 584 24.06 -30.43 -15.91
CA CYS A 584 23.40 -30.22 -17.20
C CYS A 584 24.07 -29.09 -18.01
N GLU A 585 24.72 -29.43 -19.09
CA GLU A 585 25.44 -28.43 -19.93
C GLU A 585 24.51 -27.47 -20.67
N GLU A 586 23.29 -27.90 -21.02
CA GLU A 586 22.30 -27.08 -21.71
C GLU A 586 21.62 -26.07 -20.76
N SER A 587 21.67 -26.32 -19.42
CA SER A 587 21.09 -25.47 -18.42
C SER A 587 21.92 -24.20 -18.21
N VAL A 588 21.36 -23.04 -18.59
CA VAL A 588 21.97 -21.74 -18.30
C VAL A 588 22.04 -21.54 -16.79
N THR A 589 21.00 -21.92 -16.05
CA THR A 589 20.96 -21.91 -14.57
C THR A 589 22.11 -22.74 -14.00
N GLY A 590 22.29 -23.99 -14.51
CA GLY A 590 23.37 -24.88 -14.10
C GLY A 590 24.76 -24.33 -14.35
N GLN A 591 24.96 -23.60 -15.45
CA GLN A 591 26.26 -22.96 -15.76
C GLN A 591 26.61 -21.86 -14.72
N TYR A 592 25.62 -21.12 -14.17
CA TYR A 592 25.88 -20.15 -13.11
C TYR A 592 26.06 -20.83 -11.76
N LEU A 593 25.20 -21.79 -11.39
CA LEU A 593 25.30 -22.53 -10.13
C LEU A 593 26.60 -23.32 -10.00
N SER A 594 27.15 -23.82 -11.12
CA SER A 594 28.47 -24.51 -11.16
C SER A 594 29.66 -23.56 -11.18
N GLY A 595 29.45 -22.25 -11.35
CA GLY A 595 30.50 -21.24 -11.50
C GLY A 595 31.18 -21.21 -12.88
N LYS A 596 30.72 -22.02 -13.84
CA LYS A 596 31.24 -21.96 -15.26
C LYS A 596 30.99 -20.58 -15.87
N ARG A 597 29.86 -19.94 -15.51
CA ARG A 597 29.54 -18.52 -15.77
C ARG A 597 29.36 -17.79 -14.45
N ARG A 598 29.80 -16.53 -14.41
CA ARG A 598 29.63 -15.67 -13.24
C ARG A 598 29.63 -14.21 -13.64
N VAL A 599 28.97 -13.36 -12.86
CA VAL A 599 29.10 -11.92 -12.98
C VAL A 599 30.50 -11.53 -12.47
N PRO A 600 31.36 -10.88 -13.31
CA PRO A 600 32.72 -10.59 -12.91
C PRO A 600 32.77 -9.50 -11.83
N VAL A 601 33.72 -9.64 -10.90
CA VAL A 601 34.09 -8.56 -9.98
C VAL A 601 35.07 -7.64 -10.71
N PRO A 602 34.84 -6.31 -10.76
CA PRO A 602 35.77 -5.38 -11.38
C PRO A 602 37.15 -5.43 -10.71
N GLU A 603 38.21 -5.48 -11.52
CA GLU A 603 39.60 -5.50 -11.01
C GLU A 603 39.97 -4.20 -10.29
N LYS A 604 39.47 -3.09 -10.78
CA LYS A 604 39.66 -1.75 -10.20
C LYS A 604 38.34 -1.05 -10.07
N ARG A 605 38.12 -0.44 -8.90
CA ARG A 605 36.97 0.44 -8.66
C ARG A 605 37.24 1.82 -9.26
N ARG A 606 36.18 2.43 -9.83
CA ARG A 606 36.27 3.82 -10.32
C ARG A 606 36.42 4.77 -9.13
N LYS A 607 37.05 5.90 -9.38
CA LYS A 607 37.23 6.98 -8.39
C LYS A 607 36.28 8.15 -8.65
N GLY A 608 35.31 7.99 -9.53
CA GLY A 608 34.40 9.02 -9.94
C GLY A 608 35.06 10.25 -10.60
N ASN A 609 34.33 11.36 -10.59
CA ASN A 609 34.84 12.63 -11.16
C ASN A 609 35.33 13.60 -10.06
N GLY A 610 35.42 13.17 -8.80
CA GLY A 610 35.88 13.95 -7.65
C GLY A 610 34.80 14.85 -7.00
N PHE A 611 33.60 14.90 -7.55
CA PHE A 611 32.47 15.64 -6.97
C PHE A 611 31.55 14.70 -6.19
N PHE A 612 30.80 15.27 -5.26
CA PHE A 612 29.90 14.53 -4.39
C PHE A 612 28.55 15.25 -4.25
N LEU A 613 27.48 14.48 -4.14
CA LEU A 613 26.24 14.94 -3.51
C LEU A 613 26.31 14.66 -2.02
N GLU A 614 26.02 15.66 -1.18
CA GLU A 614 26.01 15.52 0.27
C GLU A 614 24.60 15.80 0.81
N ILE A 615 23.92 14.76 1.30
CA ILE A 615 22.63 14.86 2.01
C ILE A 615 22.95 15.13 3.47
N ARG A 616 22.37 16.17 4.05
CA ARG A 616 22.57 16.52 5.46
C ARG A 616 21.26 16.49 6.23
N GLY A 617 21.29 15.89 7.40
CA GLY A 617 20.21 15.95 8.36
C GLY A 617 18.90 15.29 7.88
N ALA A 618 18.98 14.14 7.19
CA ALA A 618 17.80 13.42 6.75
C ALA A 618 17.06 12.78 7.93
N THR A 619 15.77 13.13 8.09
CA THR A 619 14.91 12.69 9.22
C THR A 619 13.56 12.16 8.76
N GLU A 620 13.39 11.87 7.47
CA GLU A 620 12.14 11.35 6.93
C GLU A 620 11.89 9.91 7.40
N ASN A 621 10.66 9.60 7.79
CA ASN A 621 10.23 8.31 8.29
C ASN A 621 11.12 7.83 9.47
N ASN A 622 11.83 6.69 9.28
CA ASN A 622 12.69 6.11 10.33
C ASN A 622 14.14 6.63 10.31
N LEU A 623 14.51 7.55 9.42
CA LEU A 623 15.86 8.08 9.33
C LEU A 623 16.25 8.88 10.59
N LYS A 624 17.45 8.63 11.14
CA LYS A 624 17.93 9.17 12.44
C LYS A 624 18.88 10.34 12.26
N ASN A 625 18.46 11.42 11.56
CA ASN A 625 19.28 12.61 11.31
C ASN A 625 20.63 12.26 10.67
N ILE A 626 20.60 11.50 9.58
CA ILE A 626 21.78 10.97 8.93
C ILE A 626 22.36 11.94 7.89
N ASN A 627 23.69 11.89 7.73
CA ASN A 627 24.42 12.57 6.68
C ASN A 627 25.03 11.50 5.75
N VAL A 628 24.88 11.71 4.43
CA VAL A 628 25.33 10.74 3.43
C VAL A 628 26.02 11.48 2.29
N LYS A 629 27.18 10.96 1.86
CA LYS A 629 27.90 11.43 0.67
C LYS A 629 27.79 10.43 -0.46
N ILE A 630 27.36 10.87 -1.62
CA ILE A 630 27.20 10.06 -2.82
C ILE A 630 28.23 10.55 -3.84
N PRO A 631 29.24 9.75 -4.21
CA PRO A 631 30.21 10.12 -5.22
C PRO A 631 29.56 10.20 -6.59
N LEU A 632 29.95 11.17 -7.42
CA LEU A 632 29.44 11.35 -8.77
C LEU A 632 30.34 10.67 -9.81
N GLY A 633 29.74 10.14 -10.89
CA GLY A 633 30.42 9.37 -11.94
C GLY A 633 30.77 7.95 -11.52
N GLU A 634 30.04 7.38 -10.56
CA GLU A 634 30.21 6.02 -10.04
C GLU A 634 28.91 5.21 -10.08
N LEU A 635 29.03 3.89 -9.97
CA LEU A 635 27.92 2.99 -9.63
C LEU A 635 27.84 2.87 -8.11
N VAL A 636 26.82 3.49 -7.53
CA VAL A 636 26.59 3.52 -6.09
C VAL A 636 25.44 2.60 -5.73
N CYS A 637 25.69 1.61 -4.87
CA CYS A 637 24.65 0.72 -4.34
C CYS A 637 24.25 1.14 -2.93
N VAL A 638 22.94 1.29 -2.71
CA VAL A 638 22.34 1.54 -1.38
C VAL A 638 21.74 0.24 -0.89
N THR A 639 22.34 -0.32 0.15
CA THR A 639 22.07 -1.66 0.67
C THR A 639 21.54 -1.62 2.10
N GLY A 640 21.21 -2.77 2.66
CA GLY A 640 20.76 -2.94 4.04
C GLY A 640 19.49 -3.77 4.16
N VAL A 641 19.15 -4.18 5.37
CA VAL A 641 18.00 -5.04 5.65
C VAL A 641 16.67 -4.41 5.23
N SER A 642 15.63 -5.23 5.08
CA SER A 642 14.29 -4.74 4.75
C SER A 642 13.78 -3.77 5.81
N GLY A 643 13.21 -2.62 5.38
CA GLY A 643 12.74 -1.57 6.28
C GLY A 643 13.83 -0.69 6.93
N SER A 644 15.11 -0.80 6.53
CA SER A 644 16.22 0.00 7.09
C SER A 644 16.21 1.49 6.74
N GLY A 645 15.35 1.92 5.80
CA GLY A 645 15.20 3.32 5.40
C GLY A 645 15.79 3.67 4.03
N LYS A 646 16.18 2.69 3.20
CA LYS A 646 16.75 2.90 1.85
C LYS A 646 15.86 3.78 0.96
N SER A 647 14.60 3.39 0.78
CA SER A 647 13.66 4.14 -0.06
C SER A 647 13.31 5.51 0.56
N SER A 648 13.30 5.65 1.89
CA SER A 648 13.14 6.95 2.55
C SER A 648 14.29 7.90 2.23
N LEU A 649 15.54 7.41 2.21
CA LEU A 649 16.72 8.21 1.88
C LEU A 649 16.76 8.56 0.38
N ILE A 650 16.58 7.57 -0.48
CA ILE A 650 16.81 7.73 -1.93
C ILE A 650 15.56 8.27 -2.63
N ASN A 651 14.38 7.66 -2.43
CA ASN A 651 13.19 8.07 -3.18
C ASN A 651 12.54 9.32 -2.56
N GLU A 652 12.35 9.35 -1.21
CA GLU A 652 11.66 10.45 -0.57
C GLU A 652 12.54 11.70 -0.40
N VAL A 653 13.80 11.55 0.04
CA VAL A 653 14.68 12.68 0.27
C VAL A 653 15.46 13.06 -0.99
N LEU A 654 16.30 12.16 -1.54
CA LEU A 654 17.19 12.48 -2.65
C LEU A 654 16.44 12.76 -3.94
N TYR A 655 15.69 11.76 -4.45
CA TYR A 655 15.03 11.87 -5.75
C TYR A 655 14.04 13.04 -5.81
N LYS A 656 13.16 13.16 -4.82
CA LYS A 656 12.16 14.24 -4.82
C LYS A 656 12.79 15.62 -4.75
N THR A 657 13.91 15.79 -4.03
CA THR A 657 14.66 17.05 -4.01
C THR A 657 15.29 17.31 -5.39
N LEU A 658 16.01 16.35 -5.95
CA LEU A 658 16.62 16.49 -7.27
C LEU A 658 15.58 16.73 -8.38
N ALA A 659 14.46 16.04 -8.34
CA ALA A 659 13.38 16.22 -9.31
C ALA A 659 12.79 17.65 -9.23
N ARG A 660 12.66 18.20 -8.03
CA ARG A 660 12.20 19.57 -7.83
C ARG A 660 13.21 20.59 -8.36
N GLU A 661 14.47 20.45 -8.01
CA GLU A 661 15.51 21.44 -8.33
C GLU A 661 15.96 21.35 -9.81
N LEU A 662 16.23 20.14 -10.32
CA LEU A 662 16.77 19.95 -11.67
C LEU A 662 15.67 19.83 -12.74
N ASN A 663 14.64 19.04 -12.47
CA ASN A 663 13.57 18.76 -13.43
C ASN A 663 12.35 19.67 -13.27
N ARG A 664 12.35 20.61 -12.30
CA ARG A 664 11.22 21.50 -11.97
C ARG A 664 9.92 20.74 -11.68
N ALA A 665 10.04 19.53 -11.11
CA ALA A 665 8.89 18.71 -10.73
C ALA A 665 8.16 19.31 -9.52
N LYS A 666 6.86 19.05 -9.43
CA LYS A 666 5.99 19.52 -8.34
C LYS A 666 6.01 18.58 -7.12
N THR A 667 7.12 17.95 -6.82
CA THR A 667 7.27 17.00 -5.72
C THR A 667 7.65 17.68 -4.41
N ILE A 668 7.13 17.16 -3.29
CA ILE A 668 7.53 17.59 -1.94
C ILE A 668 8.59 16.58 -1.48
N SER A 669 9.77 17.10 -1.15
CA SER A 669 10.86 16.28 -0.61
C SER A 669 10.60 15.87 0.84
N GLY A 670 11.11 14.70 1.23
CA GLY A 670 11.13 14.26 2.61
C GLY A 670 11.95 15.20 3.52
N LYS A 671 11.76 15.07 4.82
CA LYS A 671 12.39 15.95 5.82
C LYS A 671 13.90 15.77 5.85
N HIS A 672 14.63 16.83 5.52
CA HIS A 672 16.08 16.92 5.58
C HIS A 672 16.50 18.38 5.78
N LYS A 673 17.76 18.61 6.12
CA LYS A 673 18.28 19.95 6.30
C LYS A 673 18.66 20.61 4.97
N GLU A 674 19.53 19.98 4.19
CA GLU A 674 20.00 20.47 2.90
C GLU A 674 20.64 19.36 2.06
N ILE A 675 20.72 19.56 0.75
CA ILE A 675 21.51 18.72 -0.18
C ILE A 675 22.46 19.62 -0.94
N LEU A 676 23.76 19.32 -0.88
CA LEU A 676 24.82 20.08 -1.54
C LEU A 676 25.33 19.32 -2.77
N GLY A 677 25.94 20.04 -3.74
CA GLY A 677 26.52 19.47 -4.95
C GLY A 677 25.56 19.34 -6.13
N LEU A 678 24.38 19.96 -6.05
CA LEU A 678 23.36 19.95 -7.12
C LEU A 678 23.86 20.57 -8.42
N GLU A 679 24.76 21.53 -8.35
CA GLU A 679 25.36 22.27 -9.46
C GLU A 679 26.19 21.39 -10.40
N HIS A 680 26.58 20.19 -9.97
CA HIS A 680 27.33 19.24 -10.78
C HIS A 680 26.45 18.36 -11.67
N LEU A 681 25.11 18.43 -11.50
CA LEU A 681 24.12 17.63 -12.20
C LEU A 681 23.22 18.51 -13.07
N ASP A 682 22.78 17.97 -14.21
CA ASP A 682 21.83 18.61 -15.11
C ASP A 682 20.43 17.99 -15.07
N LYS A 683 20.33 16.73 -14.68
CA LYS A 683 19.07 15.99 -14.73
C LYS A 683 19.05 14.80 -13.76
N VAL A 684 17.90 14.49 -13.20
CA VAL A 684 17.63 13.23 -12.49
C VAL A 684 16.61 12.40 -13.25
N ILE A 685 16.84 11.09 -13.30
CA ILE A 685 15.94 10.11 -13.92
C ILE A 685 15.70 8.98 -12.91
N GLU A 686 14.43 8.78 -12.56
CA GLU A 686 13.99 7.65 -11.75
C GLU A 686 13.53 6.51 -12.67
N ILE A 687 13.98 5.31 -12.37
CA ILE A 687 13.61 4.08 -13.07
C ILE A 687 13.06 3.11 -12.01
N ASP A 688 11.77 3.21 -11.77
CA ASP A 688 11.02 2.42 -10.80
C ASP A 688 10.22 1.29 -11.49
N GLN A 689 9.64 0.41 -10.69
CA GLN A 689 8.83 -0.73 -11.16
C GLN A 689 7.38 -0.35 -11.54
N SER A 690 7.02 0.94 -11.49
CA SER A 690 5.66 1.38 -11.87
C SER A 690 5.39 1.09 -13.36
N PRO A 691 4.14 0.74 -13.72
CA PRO A 691 3.79 0.48 -15.12
C PRO A 691 4.14 1.64 -16.06
N ILE A 692 4.56 1.34 -17.28
CA ILE A 692 4.85 2.35 -18.32
C ILE A 692 3.59 3.07 -18.84
N GLY A 693 2.42 2.70 -18.34
CA GLY A 693 1.14 3.35 -18.59
C GLY A 693 0.00 2.59 -17.92
N ARG A 694 -1.10 3.30 -17.69
CA ARG A 694 -2.27 2.78 -16.95
C ARG A 694 -3.37 2.22 -17.86
N THR A 695 -3.21 2.33 -19.18
CA THR A 695 -4.22 1.92 -20.16
C THR A 695 -3.66 0.84 -21.09
N PRO A 696 -4.52 -0.01 -21.68
CA PRO A 696 -4.12 -1.01 -22.66
C PRO A 696 -3.47 -0.43 -23.92
N ARG A 697 -3.60 0.89 -24.18
CA ARG A 697 -2.97 1.61 -25.29
C ARG A 697 -1.48 1.86 -25.08
N SER A 698 -1.03 1.92 -23.84
CA SER A 698 0.39 2.05 -23.53
C SER A 698 1.07 0.69 -23.79
N ASN A 699 2.17 0.70 -24.51
CA ASN A 699 2.96 -0.49 -24.84
C ASN A 699 4.44 -0.13 -25.03
N PRO A 700 5.35 -1.08 -25.12
CA PRO A 700 6.77 -0.83 -25.31
C PRO A 700 7.09 0.05 -26.52
N ALA A 701 6.40 -0.16 -27.65
CA ALA A 701 6.64 0.62 -28.87
C ALA A 701 6.23 2.09 -28.73
N THR A 702 5.13 2.37 -28.03
CA THR A 702 4.68 3.76 -27.78
C THR A 702 5.57 4.46 -26.75
N TYR A 703 5.97 3.79 -25.70
CA TYR A 703 6.77 4.36 -24.63
C TYR A 703 8.18 4.74 -25.09
N THR A 704 8.85 3.86 -25.83
CA THR A 704 10.18 4.13 -26.42
C THR A 704 10.14 5.11 -27.59
N GLY A 705 8.93 5.44 -28.06
CA GLY A 705 8.73 6.31 -29.22
C GLY A 705 9.12 5.65 -30.55
N VAL A 706 9.42 4.35 -30.61
CA VAL A 706 9.67 3.64 -31.86
C VAL A 706 8.42 3.56 -32.74
N PHE A 707 7.24 3.53 -32.11
CA PHE A 707 5.98 3.50 -32.85
C PHE A 707 5.73 4.75 -33.72
N ASN A 708 6.29 5.90 -33.32
CA ASN A 708 6.20 7.12 -34.13
C ASN A 708 6.96 6.95 -35.46
N ASP A 709 8.16 6.35 -35.41
CA ASP A 709 8.97 6.08 -36.60
C ASP A 709 8.31 5.00 -37.48
N ILE A 710 7.71 3.96 -36.86
CA ILE A 710 6.96 2.91 -37.59
C ILE A 710 5.74 3.52 -38.30
N ARG A 711 4.96 4.38 -37.66
CA ARG A 711 3.81 5.05 -38.28
C ARG A 711 4.23 5.96 -39.46
N ALA A 712 5.34 6.67 -39.32
CA ALA A 712 5.87 7.48 -40.40
C ALA A 712 6.24 6.60 -41.60
N LEU A 713 6.90 5.47 -41.35
CA LEU A 713 7.25 4.51 -42.39
C LEU A 713 6.03 3.95 -43.14
N PHE A 714 4.97 3.59 -42.40
CA PHE A 714 3.74 3.11 -43.04
C PHE A 714 3.02 4.21 -43.85
N ALA A 715 3.07 5.48 -43.44
CA ALA A 715 2.55 6.59 -44.20
C ALA A 715 3.33 6.85 -45.52
N GLU A 716 4.59 6.43 -45.56
CA GLU A 716 5.45 6.55 -46.75
C GLU A 716 5.27 5.43 -47.79
N THR A 717 4.51 4.37 -47.44
CA THR A 717 4.21 3.27 -48.37
C THR A 717 3.42 3.74 -49.57
N GLN A 718 3.55 3.07 -50.70
CA GLN A 718 2.83 3.41 -51.93
C GLN A 718 1.32 3.35 -51.74
N ASP A 719 0.81 2.29 -51.08
CA ASP A 719 -0.61 2.10 -50.77
C ASP A 719 -1.18 3.23 -49.91
N ALA A 720 -0.42 3.67 -48.89
CA ALA A 720 -0.83 4.76 -48.00
C ALA A 720 -0.90 6.08 -48.75
N LYS A 721 0.10 6.38 -49.59
CA LYS A 721 0.15 7.58 -50.45
C LYS A 721 -0.98 7.60 -51.45
N MET A 722 -1.29 6.50 -52.10
CA MET A 722 -2.41 6.42 -53.08
C MET A 722 -3.76 6.67 -52.40
N ARG A 723 -3.92 6.27 -51.13
CA ARG A 723 -5.15 6.45 -50.35
C ARG A 723 -5.19 7.78 -49.59
N GLY A 724 -4.13 8.60 -49.65
CA GLY A 724 -4.01 9.84 -48.90
C GLY A 724 -3.92 9.65 -47.38
N TYR A 725 -3.35 8.51 -46.92
CA TYR A 725 -3.22 8.17 -45.51
C TYR A 725 -1.96 8.79 -44.93
N GLY A 726 -2.14 9.76 -44.04
CA GLY A 726 -1.04 10.34 -43.26
C GLY A 726 -0.73 9.51 -42.01
N GLN A 727 0.33 9.89 -41.30
CA GLN A 727 0.81 9.22 -40.09
C GLN A 727 -0.27 9.03 -39.00
N GLY A 728 -1.24 9.95 -38.90
CA GLY A 728 -2.36 9.84 -37.96
C GLY A 728 -3.27 8.65 -38.21
N ARG A 729 -3.40 8.17 -39.47
CA ARG A 729 -4.21 7.00 -39.83
C ARG A 729 -3.70 5.72 -39.16
N PHE A 730 -2.42 5.60 -38.95
CA PHE A 730 -1.75 4.46 -38.32
C PHE A 730 -1.64 4.59 -36.79
N SER A 731 -2.36 5.54 -36.19
CA SER A 731 -2.45 5.67 -34.73
C SER A 731 -3.73 5.04 -34.20
N PHE A 732 -3.63 4.13 -33.24
CA PHE A 732 -4.82 3.60 -32.55
C PHE A 732 -5.39 4.59 -31.49
N ASN A 733 -4.75 5.74 -31.25
CA ASN A 733 -5.24 6.79 -30.34
C ASN A 733 -6.08 7.85 -31.06
N VAL A 734 -5.99 7.96 -32.39
CA VAL A 734 -6.65 9.01 -33.19
C VAL A 734 -7.80 8.41 -34.00
N LYS A 735 -8.89 9.14 -34.12
CA LYS A 735 -10.01 8.76 -34.98
C LYS A 735 -9.58 8.65 -36.44
N GLY A 736 -10.22 7.75 -37.19
CA GLY A 736 -10.03 7.58 -38.64
C GLY A 736 -9.34 6.25 -38.99
N GLY A 737 -8.32 5.80 -38.24
CA GLY A 737 -7.65 4.51 -38.48
C GLY A 737 -7.91 3.44 -37.45
N ARG A 738 -8.36 3.83 -36.26
CA ARG A 738 -8.61 2.90 -35.16
C ARG A 738 -9.99 2.21 -35.29
N CYS A 739 -10.13 1.08 -34.62
CA CYS A 739 -11.45 0.49 -34.42
C CYS A 739 -12.29 1.39 -33.51
N GLU A 740 -13.43 1.86 -33.94
CA GLU A 740 -14.28 2.77 -33.15
C GLU A 740 -15.06 2.01 -32.05
N ALA A 741 -15.32 0.70 -32.20
CA ALA A 741 -16.02 -0.10 -31.19
C ALA A 741 -15.21 -0.18 -29.87
N CYS A 742 -13.90 -0.49 -29.93
CA CYS A 742 -13.00 -0.50 -28.77
C CYS A 742 -12.17 0.77 -28.66
N GLN A 743 -12.37 1.75 -29.51
CA GLN A 743 -11.63 3.02 -29.57
C GLN A 743 -10.10 2.86 -29.65
N GLY A 744 -9.62 1.73 -30.19
CA GLY A 744 -8.21 1.40 -30.33
C GLY A 744 -7.60 0.61 -29.17
N ASP A 745 -8.37 0.22 -28.15
CA ASP A 745 -7.87 -0.59 -27.03
C ASP A 745 -7.61 -2.05 -27.46
N GLY A 746 -8.34 -2.55 -28.45
CA GLY A 746 -8.31 -3.96 -28.87
C GLY A 746 -9.12 -4.88 -27.96
N ILE A 747 -9.41 -4.44 -26.76
CA ILE A 747 -10.16 -5.15 -25.72
C ILE A 747 -11.31 -4.27 -25.23
N ILE A 748 -12.34 -4.88 -24.68
CA ILE A 748 -13.47 -4.22 -24.02
C ILE A 748 -13.38 -4.57 -22.54
N LYS A 749 -13.38 -3.55 -21.68
CA LYS A 749 -13.45 -3.70 -20.25
C LYS A 749 -14.90 -3.88 -19.83
N ILE A 750 -15.21 -4.97 -19.16
CA ILE A 750 -16.49 -5.22 -18.50
C ILE A 750 -16.31 -4.97 -17.02
N GLU A 751 -16.91 -3.89 -16.50
CA GLU A 751 -16.84 -3.55 -15.08
C GLU A 751 -17.77 -4.46 -14.28
N MET A 752 -17.19 -5.16 -13.32
CA MET A 752 -17.90 -6.06 -12.42
C MET A 752 -17.93 -5.43 -11.02
N HIS A 753 -19.10 -4.97 -10.56
CA HIS A 753 -19.24 -4.19 -9.32
C HIS A 753 -18.69 -4.90 -8.05
N PHE A 754 -18.68 -6.23 -8.01
CA PHE A 754 -18.23 -7.02 -6.84
C PHE A 754 -17.07 -7.96 -7.13
N LEU A 755 -16.64 -8.07 -8.39
CA LEU A 755 -15.55 -8.93 -8.85
C LEU A 755 -14.51 -8.08 -9.59
N SER A 756 -13.36 -8.67 -9.87
CA SER A 756 -12.34 -8.03 -10.72
C SER A 756 -12.89 -7.77 -12.12
N ASP A 757 -12.55 -6.62 -12.69
CA ASP A 757 -12.93 -6.27 -14.06
C ASP A 757 -12.45 -7.34 -15.05
N VAL A 758 -13.31 -7.71 -16.00
CA VAL A 758 -13.00 -8.68 -17.05
C VAL A 758 -12.66 -7.95 -18.34
N TYR A 759 -11.60 -8.38 -18.99
CA TYR A 759 -11.14 -7.84 -20.27
C TYR A 759 -11.35 -8.89 -21.37
N VAL A 760 -12.20 -8.57 -22.34
CA VAL A 760 -12.48 -9.46 -23.48
C VAL A 760 -11.98 -8.85 -24.80
N PRO A 761 -11.46 -9.64 -25.74
CA PRO A 761 -11.10 -9.14 -27.07
C PRO A 761 -12.31 -8.47 -27.75
N CYS A 762 -12.07 -7.33 -28.40
CA CYS A 762 -13.12 -6.63 -29.15
C CYS A 762 -13.64 -7.51 -30.30
N GLU A 763 -14.92 -7.80 -30.35
CA GLU A 763 -15.54 -8.67 -31.37
C GLU A 763 -15.37 -8.10 -32.80
N VAL A 764 -15.38 -6.77 -32.95
CA VAL A 764 -15.30 -6.10 -34.26
C VAL A 764 -13.90 -6.19 -34.85
N CYS A 765 -12.87 -5.83 -34.10
CA CYS A 765 -11.48 -5.86 -34.59
C CYS A 765 -10.71 -7.13 -34.18
N LYS A 766 -11.31 -8.02 -33.37
CA LYS A 766 -10.67 -9.25 -32.88
C LYS A 766 -9.29 -9.00 -32.27
N GLY A 767 -9.17 -7.96 -31.45
CA GLY A 767 -7.90 -7.58 -30.81
C GLY A 767 -6.98 -6.69 -31.67
N LYS A 768 -7.23 -6.51 -32.96
CA LYS A 768 -6.29 -5.85 -33.90
C LYS A 768 -6.22 -4.32 -33.77
N ARG A 769 -7.04 -3.67 -32.95
CA ARG A 769 -7.03 -2.22 -32.63
C ARG A 769 -7.43 -1.27 -33.78
N TYR A 770 -7.31 -1.68 -35.04
CA TYR A 770 -7.53 -0.88 -36.23
C TYR A 770 -8.78 -1.27 -37.00
N ASN A 771 -9.25 -0.38 -37.86
CA ASN A 771 -10.29 -0.70 -38.85
C ASN A 771 -9.68 -1.48 -40.04
N ARG A 772 -10.53 -2.08 -40.85
CA ARG A 772 -10.15 -2.98 -41.91
C ARG A 772 -9.29 -2.29 -42.98
N GLU A 773 -9.66 -1.06 -43.36
CA GLU A 773 -8.95 -0.33 -44.43
C GLU A 773 -7.50 0.03 -44.02
N THR A 774 -7.26 0.34 -42.73
CA THR A 774 -5.90 0.61 -42.24
C THR A 774 -5.06 -0.65 -42.25
N LEU A 775 -5.64 -1.82 -41.97
CA LEU A 775 -4.95 -3.11 -41.97
C LEU A 775 -4.61 -3.64 -43.37
N GLU A 776 -5.23 -3.12 -44.41
CA GLU A 776 -4.91 -3.44 -45.81
C GLU A 776 -3.56 -2.86 -46.25
N VAL A 777 -3.14 -1.74 -45.67
CA VAL A 777 -1.82 -1.16 -45.95
C VAL A 777 -0.72 -2.03 -45.35
N LYS A 778 0.21 -2.45 -46.21
CA LYS A 778 1.28 -3.36 -45.80
C LYS A 778 2.67 -2.78 -46.12
N TYR A 779 3.62 -3.04 -45.19
CA TYR A 779 5.03 -2.84 -45.41
C TYR A 779 5.72 -4.20 -45.35
N LYS A 780 6.46 -4.58 -46.43
CA LYS A 780 7.05 -5.92 -46.58
C LYS A 780 6.04 -7.06 -46.27
N GLY A 781 4.79 -6.92 -46.73
CA GLY A 781 3.74 -7.93 -46.54
C GLY A 781 3.08 -7.96 -45.16
N LYS A 782 3.49 -7.13 -44.19
CA LYS A 782 2.95 -7.06 -42.83
C LYS A 782 2.13 -5.80 -42.63
N SER A 783 0.95 -5.91 -42.00
CA SER A 783 0.13 -4.77 -41.57
C SER A 783 0.73 -4.12 -40.32
N ILE A 784 0.23 -2.93 -39.96
CA ILE A 784 0.65 -2.23 -38.72
C ILE A 784 0.36 -3.07 -37.46
N ASN A 785 -0.74 -3.84 -37.45
CA ASN A 785 -1.03 -4.74 -36.34
C ASN A 785 -0.07 -5.93 -36.29
N ASP A 786 0.28 -6.52 -37.44
CA ASP A 786 1.25 -7.63 -37.48
C ASP A 786 2.61 -7.19 -36.92
N VAL A 787 3.00 -5.93 -37.15
CA VAL A 787 4.22 -5.36 -36.55
C VAL A 787 4.08 -5.19 -35.04
N LEU A 788 2.92 -4.79 -34.52
CA LEU A 788 2.71 -4.70 -33.07
C LEU A 788 2.73 -6.07 -32.38
N GLU A 789 2.36 -7.13 -33.10
CA GLU A 789 2.40 -8.51 -32.60
C GLU A 789 3.81 -9.15 -32.66
N MET A 790 4.75 -8.54 -33.40
CA MET A 790 6.14 -9.00 -33.44
C MET A 790 6.78 -8.83 -32.05
N SER A 791 7.64 -9.78 -31.69
CA SER A 791 8.60 -9.59 -30.60
C SER A 791 9.63 -8.50 -30.96
N VAL A 792 10.33 -7.96 -29.97
CA VAL A 792 11.42 -6.99 -30.20
C VAL A 792 12.48 -7.59 -31.08
N GLU A 793 12.82 -8.88 -30.92
CA GLU A 793 13.81 -9.62 -31.73
C GLU A 793 13.36 -9.72 -33.18
N GLU A 794 12.15 -10.21 -33.46
CA GLU A 794 11.58 -10.26 -34.82
C GLU A 794 11.48 -8.87 -35.45
N GLY A 795 11.09 -7.84 -34.65
CA GLY A 795 11.03 -6.46 -35.09
C GLY A 795 12.42 -5.92 -35.47
N MET A 796 13.46 -6.27 -34.72
CA MET A 796 14.85 -5.85 -34.99
C MET A 796 15.34 -6.40 -36.34
N GLU A 797 15.04 -7.66 -36.64
CA GLU A 797 15.37 -8.28 -37.91
C GLU A 797 14.55 -7.68 -39.08
N PHE A 798 13.24 -7.51 -38.86
CA PHE A 798 12.33 -6.96 -39.87
C PHE A 798 12.69 -5.53 -40.29
N PHE A 799 13.16 -4.69 -39.36
CA PHE A 799 13.54 -3.31 -39.56
C PHE A 799 15.08 -3.10 -39.65
N ALA A 800 15.88 -4.16 -39.91
CA ALA A 800 17.34 -4.09 -39.97
C ALA A 800 17.86 -2.94 -40.86
N ASN A 801 17.15 -2.66 -41.96
CA ASN A 801 17.53 -1.62 -42.94
C ASN A 801 16.99 -0.22 -42.61
N ILE A 802 16.33 -0.04 -41.46
CA ILE A 802 15.79 1.26 -41.02
C ILE A 802 16.49 1.70 -39.74
N PRO A 803 17.58 2.47 -39.83
CA PRO A 803 18.49 2.75 -38.70
C PRO A 803 17.85 3.36 -37.49
N LYS A 804 16.84 4.24 -37.69
CA LYS A 804 16.10 4.90 -36.58
C LYS A 804 15.29 3.91 -35.76
N ILE A 805 14.61 2.97 -36.41
CA ILE A 805 13.77 1.94 -35.74
C ILE A 805 14.71 0.89 -35.16
N HIS A 806 15.65 0.38 -35.94
CA HIS A 806 16.59 -0.67 -35.53
C HIS A 806 17.36 -0.30 -34.26
N ARG A 807 17.87 0.93 -34.14
CA ARG A 807 18.61 1.39 -32.97
C ARG A 807 17.77 1.32 -31.68
N LYS A 808 16.51 1.74 -31.74
CA LYS A 808 15.62 1.71 -30.57
C LYS A 808 15.21 0.29 -30.19
N LEU A 809 15.01 -0.60 -31.16
CA LEU A 809 14.73 -2.02 -30.92
C LEU A 809 15.97 -2.73 -30.37
N LYS A 810 17.17 -2.37 -30.86
CA LYS A 810 18.42 -2.91 -30.32
C LYS A 810 18.62 -2.60 -28.85
N THR A 811 18.31 -1.38 -28.37
CA THR A 811 18.41 -1.07 -26.95
C THR A 811 17.40 -1.87 -26.09
N LEU A 812 16.19 -2.14 -26.61
CA LEU A 812 15.23 -3.04 -25.94
C LEU A 812 15.76 -4.48 -25.88
N PHE A 813 16.42 -4.95 -26.93
CA PHE A 813 17.02 -6.29 -26.98
C PHE A 813 18.20 -6.42 -26.00
N GLU A 814 19.07 -5.41 -25.95
CA GLU A 814 20.25 -5.37 -25.07
C GLU A 814 19.89 -5.41 -23.57
N VAL A 815 18.76 -4.81 -23.17
CA VAL A 815 18.25 -4.93 -21.80
C VAL A 815 17.50 -6.24 -21.51
N GLY A 816 17.56 -7.21 -22.44
CA GLY A 816 16.96 -8.54 -22.26
C GLY A 816 15.45 -8.62 -22.50
N LEU A 817 14.86 -7.70 -23.29
CA LEU A 817 13.43 -7.69 -23.64
C LEU A 817 13.16 -8.21 -25.06
N GLY A 818 14.06 -9.02 -25.66
CA GLY A 818 13.91 -9.56 -27.02
C GLY A 818 12.58 -10.30 -27.25
N TYR A 819 12.10 -10.99 -26.24
CA TYR A 819 10.87 -11.80 -26.29
C TYR A 819 9.56 -10.99 -26.15
N VAL A 820 9.62 -9.76 -25.68
CA VAL A 820 8.42 -8.93 -25.42
C VAL A 820 7.85 -8.44 -26.76
N LYS A 821 6.51 -8.51 -26.93
CA LYS A 821 5.85 -7.99 -28.12
C LYS A 821 5.84 -6.47 -28.12
N LEU A 822 6.04 -5.85 -29.29
CA LEU A 822 6.05 -4.39 -29.46
C LEU A 822 4.73 -3.73 -29.01
N GLY A 823 3.59 -4.38 -29.28
CA GLY A 823 2.25 -3.93 -28.92
C GLY A 823 1.72 -4.49 -27.59
N GLN A 824 2.51 -5.20 -26.80
CA GLN A 824 2.08 -5.77 -25.52
C GLN A 824 1.55 -4.68 -24.58
N PRO A 825 0.30 -4.80 -24.06
CA PRO A 825 -0.25 -3.81 -23.16
C PRO A 825 0.63 -3.61 -21.92
N ALA A 826 0.81 -2.36 -21.50
CA ALA A 826 1.58 -2.03 -20.30
C ALA A 826 1.07 -2.72 -19.03
N THR A 827 -0.22 -3.02 -18.98
CA THR A 827 -0.88 -3.70 -17.86
C THR A 827 -0.54 -5.19 -17.73
N THR A 828 0.03 -5.78 -18.77
CA THR A 828 0.45 -7.20 -18.80
C THR A 828 1.95 -7.39 -18.60
N LEU A 829 2.70 -6.28 -18.56
CA LEU A 829 4.15 -6.33 -18.26
C LEU A 829 4.36 -6.51 -16.75
N SER A 830 5.35 -7.32 -16.39
CA SER A 830 5.85 -7.38 -15.02
C SER A 830 6.52 -6.06 -14.62
N GLY A 831 6.68 -5.81 -13.31
CA GLY A 831 7.37 -4.63 -12.80
C GLY A 831 8.79 -4.50 -13.35
N GLY A 832 9.54 -5.60 -13.38
CA GLY A 832 10.89 -5.65 -13.93
C GLY A 832 10.96 -5.41 -15.45
N GLU A 833 9.98 -5.92 -16.24
CA GLU A 833 9.89 -5.63 -17.67
C GLU A 833 9.60 -4.15 -17.93
N ALA A 834 8.64 -3.56 -17.18
CA ALA A 834 8.32 -2.14 -17.26
C ALA A 834 9.54 -1.26 -16.95
N GLN A 835 10.30 -1.61 -15.93
CA GLN A 835 11.54 -0.92 -15.55
C GLN A 835 12.61 -1.01 -16.64
N ARG A 836 12.81 -2.18 -17.25
CA ARG A 836 13.74 -2.36 -18.36
C ARG A 836 13.33 -1.59 -19.63
N VAL A 837 12.03 -1.45 -19.92
CA VAL A 837 11.54 -0.59 -21.01
C VAL A 837 11.89 0.88 -20.73
N LYS A 838 11.75 1.35 -19.49
CA LYS A 838 12.16 2.71 -19.08
C LYS A 838 13.67 2.89 -19.29
N LEU A 839 14.47 1.94 -18.82
CA LEU A 839 15.93 1.94 -18.96
C LEU A 839 16.34 1.99 -20.44
N ALA A 840 15.79 1.13 -21.30
CA ALA A 840 16.05 1.12 -22.73
C ALA A 840 15.73 2.47 -23.40
N THR A 841 14.65 3.12 -22.96
CA THR A 841 14.26 4.44 -23.46
C THR A 841 15.32 5.48 -23.14
N GLU A 842 15.86 5.48 -21.93
CA GLU A 842 16.90 6.43 -21.53
C GLU A 842 18.25 6.15 -22.25
N LEU A 843 18.62 4.89 -22.39
CA LEU A 843 19.80 4.47 -23.16
C LEU A 843 19.76 4.89 -24.63
N SER A 844 18.56 4.94 -25.22
CA SER A 844 18.40 5.39 -26.62
C SER A 844 18.65 6.89 -26.82
N LYS A 845 18.68 7.69 -25.73
CA LYS A 845 18.91 9.14 -25.77
C LYS A 845 20.42 9.45 -25.70
N ARG A 846 20.80 10.65 -26.15
CA ARG A 846 22.16 11.14 -26.03
C ARG A 846 22.46 11.51 -24.57
N SER A 847 23.52 10.92 -24.00
CA SER A 847 23.96 11.26 -22.65
C SER A 847 24.70 12.61 -22.60
N THR A 848 24.54 13.36 -21.53
CA THR A 848 25.30 14.59 -21.23
C THR A 848 26.51 14.33 -20.34
N GLY A 849 26.60 13.12 -19.71
CA GLY A 849 27.63 12.79 -18.73
C GLY A 849 27.44 13.43 -17.35
N LYS A 850 26.32 14.16 -17.11
CA LYS A 850 25.97 14.81 -15.83
C LYS A 850 24.60 14.41 -15.32
N THR A 851 24.06 13.29 -15.82
CA THR A 851 22.76 12.78 -15.39
C THR A 851 22.95 11.80 -14.22
N ILE A 852 22.08 11.93 -13.21
CA ILE A 852 21.97 10.93 -12.16
C ILE A 852 20.76 10.02 -12.42
N TYR A 853 21.01 8.72 -12.49
CA TYR A 853 19.99 7.67 -12.61
C TYR A 853 19.74 7.06 -11.22
N ILE A 854 18.50 6.97 -10.84
CA ILE A 854 18.07 6.33 -9.58
C ILE A 854 17.22 5.12 -9.94
N LEU A 855 17.67 3.93 -9.53
CA LEU A 855 17.00 2.67 -9.79
C LEU A 855 16.59 2.01 -8.47
N ASP A 856 15.35 1.52 -8.40
CA ASP A 856 14.82 0.82 -7.25
C ASP A 856 14.67 -0.66 -7.56
N GLU A 857 15.49 -1.50 -6.94
CA GLU A 857 15.54 -2.97 -7.07
C GLU A 857 15.47 -3.46 -8.53
N PRO A 858 16.40 -3.05 -9.43
CA PRO A 858 16.29 -3.37 -10.85
C PRO A 858 16.53 -4.84 -11.19
N THR A 859 17.04 -5.65 -10.26
CA THR A 859 17.24 -7.10 -10.46
C THR A 859 16.00 -7.94 -10.10
N THR A 860 14.92 -7.30 -9.65
CA THR A 860 13.68 -7.99 -9.29
C THR A 860 13.13 -8.82 -10.44
N GLY A 861 12.86 -10.11 -10.18
CA GLY A 861 12.31 -11.05 -11.17
C GLY A 861 13.27 -11.40 -12.30
N LEU A 862 14.57 -11.17 -12.12
CA LEU A 862 15.58 -11.49 -13.13
C LEU A 862 16.35 -12.77 -12.80
N HIS A 863 16.45 -13.62 -13.80
CA HIS A 863 17.43 -14.71 -13.78
C HIS A 863 18.86 -14.15 -13.75
N ILE A 864 19.80 -14.85 -13.12
CA ILE A 864 21.20 -14.40 -12.98
C ILE A 864 21.88 -14.02 -14.31
N ALA A 865 21.53 -14.69 -15.42
CA ALA A 865 22.00 -14.32 -16.74
C ALA A 865 21.47 -12.95 -17.22
N ASP A 866 20.23 -12.59 -16.85
CA ASP A 866 19.63 -11.29 -17.13
C ASP A 866 20.19 -10.21 -16.20
N VAL A 867 20.52 -10.56 -14.94
CA VAL A 867 21.26 -9.69 -14.00
C VAL A 867 22.64 -9.35 -14.59
N HIS A 868 23.33 -10.31 -15.13
CA HIS A 868 24.63 -10.09 -15.79
C HIS A 868 24.54 -9.05 -16.91
N ARG A 869 23.56 -9.21 -17.82
CA ARG A 869 23.31 -8.22 -18.90
C ARG A 869 22.92 -6.84 -18.34
N LEU A 870 22.13 -6.79 -17.28
CA LEU A 870 21.76 -5.53 -16.64
C LEU A 870 23.00 -4.83 -16.06
N VAL A 871 23.89 -5.56 -15.41
CA VAL A 871 25.15 -5.03 -14.89
C VAL A 871 25.97 -4.39 -16.03
N ASP A 872 26.13 -5.07 -17.18
CA ASP A 872 26.84 -4.52 -18.35
C ASP A 872 26.21 -3.19 -18.80
N VAL A 873 24.89 -3.12 -18.85
CA VAL A 873 24.14 -1.90 -19.21
C VAL A 873 24.38 -0.76 -18.20
N LEU A 874 24.34 -1.05 -16.89
CA LEU A 874 24.59 -0.03 -15.86
C LEU A 874 26.06 0.45 -15.91
N GLN A 875 27.01 -0.44 -16.18
CA GLN A 875 28.41 -0.08 -16.36
C GLN A 875 28.61 0.87 -17.56
N LEU A 876 27.95 0.61 -18.70
CA LEU A 876 27.94 1.51 -19.86
C LEU A 876 27.39 2.91 -19.55
N LEU A 877 26.34 3.02 -18.71
CA LEU A 877 25.81 4.32 -18.28
C LEU A 877 26.84 5.12 -17.48
N VAL A 878 27.55 4.45 -16.56
CA VAL A 878 28.61 5.08 -15.74
C VAL A 878 29.82 5.46 -16.61
N GLU A 879 30.21 4.61 -17.54
CA GLU A 879 31.29 4.91 -18.52
C GLU A 879 30.98 6.15 -19.36
N GLY A 880 29.68 6.42 -19.61
CA GLY A 880 29.22 7.66 -20.23
C GLY A 880 29.35 8.92 -19.34
N GLY A 881 29.98 8.82 -18.15
CA GLY A 881 30.21 9.91 -17.21
C GLY A 881 29.05 10.15 -16.24
N ASN A 882 27.96 9.38 -16.32
CA ASN A 882 26.77 9.56 -15.45
C ASN A 882 27.00 8.92 -14.08
N THR A 883 26.16 9.34 -13.12
CA THR A 883 26.06 8.70 -11.81
C THR A 883 24.88 7.74 -11.81
N VAL A 884 25.08 6.53 -11.30
CA VAL A 884 24.02 5.53 -11.16
C VAL A 884 23.89 5.14 -9.70
N VAL A 885 22.73 5.44 -9.10
CA VAL A 885 22.41 5.06 -7.72
C VAL A 885 21.36 3.97 -7.75
N VAL A 886 21.65 2.84 -7.13
CA VAL A 886 20.80 1.64 -7.16
C VAL A 886 20.47 1.22 -5.73
N ILE A 887 19.19 1.11 -5.41
CA ILE A 887 18.73 0.40 -4.19
C ILE A 887 18.73 -1.09 -4.53
N GLU A 888 19.50 -1.91 -3.82
CA GLU A 888 19.65 -3.31 -4.18
C GLU A 888 19.90 -4.27 -3.02
N HIS A 889 19.50 -5.53 -3.26
CA HIS A 889 19.74 -6.68 -2.39
C HIS A 889 20.51 -7.81 -3.06
N ASN A 890 20.53 -7.82 -4.41
CA ASN A 890 21.23 -8.84 -5.19
C ASN A 890 22.75 -8.65 -5.08
N LEU A 891 23.43 -9.65 -4.51
CA LEU A 891 24.88 -9.60 -4.26
C LEU A 891 25.71 -9.59 -5.55
N ASP A 892 25.21 -10.16 -6.64
CA ASP A 892 25.91 -10.15 -7.92
C ASP A 892 26.01 -8.75 -8.53
N LEU A 893 24.99 -7.91 -8.35
CA LEU A 893 25.05 -6.51 -8.73
C LEU A 893 25.89 -5.72 -7.71
N ILE A 894 25.65 -5.92 -6.40
CA ILE A 894 26.35 -5.18 -5.33
C ILE A 894 27.88 -5.36 -5.41
N LYS A 895 28.36 -6.58 -5.69
CA LYS A 895 29.81 -6.83 -5.84
C LYS A 895 30.46 -6.08 -6.99
N THR A 896 29.67 -5.59 -7.95
CA THR A 896 30.17 -4.81 -9.11
C THR A 896 30.16 -3.30 -8.90
N ALA A 897 29.56 -2.81 -7.79
CA ALA A 897 29.49 -1.39 -7.47
C ALA A 897 30.87 -0.77 -7.20
N ASP A 898 31.01 0.52 -7.48
CA ASP A 898 32.20 1.29 -7.11
C ASP A 898 32.10 1.75 -5.64
N HIS A 899 30.89 2.06 -5.18
CA HIS A 899 30.62 2.54 -3.82
C HIS A 899 29.36 1.92 -3.26
N ILE A 900 29.37 1.61 -1.96
CA ILE A 900 28.21 1.08 -1.22
C ILE A 900 27.87 2.02 -0.06
N ILE A 901 26.59 2.20 0.18
CA ILE A 901 26.02 2.86 1.36
C ILE A 901 25.09 1.85 2.04
N ASP A 902 25.50 1.30 3.19
CA ASP A 902 24.77 0.27 3.90
C ASP A 902 23.99 0.86 5.08
N LEU A 903 22.66 0.66 5.04
CA LEU A 903 21.71 1.19 6.03
C LEU A 903 21.23 0.08 6.98
N GLY A 904 21.09 0.43 8.26
CA GLY A 904 20.65 -0.52 9.27
C GLY A 904 20.63 0.08 10.68
N PRO A 905 20.93 -0.74 11.72
CA PRO A 905 21.26 -2.18 11.67
C PRO A 905 20.04 -3.07 11.41
N GLU A 906 18.83 -2.64 11.80
CA GLU A 906 17.58 -3.37 11.68
C GLU A 906 16.56 -2.57 10.85
N GLY A 907 15.35 -3.13 10.67
CA GLY A 907 14.22 -2.44 10.04
C GLY A 907 13.43 -1.58 11.05
N GLY A 908 12.58 -0.68 10.53
CA GLY A 908 11.69 0.16 11.34
C GLY A 908 12.44 1.13 12.25
N ASP A 909 11.97 1.28 13.48
CA ASP A 909 12.51 2.25 14.45
C ASP A 909 13.95 1.95 14.89
N MET A 910 14.39 0.71 14.79
CA MET A 910 15.75 0.31 15.09
C MET A 910 16.73 0.52 13.91
N GLY A 911 16.20 0.89 12.73
CA GLY A 911 16.95 1.22 11.52
C GLY A 911 17.28 2.70 11.38
N GLY A 912 17.44 3.13 10.14
CA GLY A 912 17.58 4.54 9.76
C GLY A 912 18.96 5.15 10.02
N ARG A 913 20.02 4.34 10.13
CA ARG A 913 21.40 4.77 10.31
C ARG A 913 22.29 4.24 9.19
N VAL A 914 23.32 4.97 8.83
CA VAL A 914 24.40 4.48 7.97
C VAL A 914 25.31 3.60 8.84
N ILE A 915 25.45 2.33 8.46
CA ILE A 915 26.28 1.35 9.19
C ILE A 915 27.68 1.32 8.59
N ALA A 916 27.78 1.24 7.26
CA ALA A 916 29.04 1.23 6.56
C ALA A 916 28.92 2.03 5.25
N GLN A 917 30.00 2.63 4.81
CA GLN A 917 30.10 3.34 3.55
C GLN A 917 31.51 3.22 2.99
N GLY A 918 31.63 2.94 1.69
CA GLY A 918 32.91 2.80 1.02
C GLY A 918 32.85 1.80 -0.15
N THR A 919 34.01 1.31 -0.58
CA THR A 919 34.08 0.28 -1.60
C THR A 919 33.51 -1.04 -1.11
N PRO A 920 33.07 -1.96 -1.97
CA PRO A 920 32.59 -3.29 -1.57
C PRO A 920 33.59 -4.03 -0.66
N GLU A 921 34.88 -3.87 -0.87
CA GLU A 921 35.96 -4.47 -0.09
C GLU A 921 36.05 -3.86 1.33
N GLU A 922 35.81 -2.56 1.46
CA GLU A 922 35.77 -1.86 2.77
C GLU A 922 34.54 -2.28 3.57
N VAL A 923 33.36 -2.28 2.95
CA VAL A 923 32.10 -2.70 3.59
C VAL A 923 32.16 -4.17 4.01
N ALA A 924 32.78 -5.05 3.21
CA ALA A 924 32.96 -6.46 3.56
C ALA A 924 33.89 -6.70 4.77
N ARG A 925 34.66 -5.70 5.19
CA ARG A 925 35.50 -5.76 6.42
C ARG A 925 34.76 -5.30 7.66
N ASP A 926 33.67 -4.57 7.54
CA ASP A 926 32.91 -4.09 8.69
C ASP A 926 31.99 -5.20 9.22
N PRO A 927 32.21 -5.71 10.44
CA PRO A 927 31.41 -6.77 11.03
C PRO A 927 29.99 -6.35 11.40
N LYS A 928 29.69 -5.04 11.41
CA LYS A 928 28.35 -4.50 11.67
C LYS A 928 27.45 -4.50 10.44
N SER A 929 28.04 -4.60 9.23
CA SER A 929 27.32 -4.65 7.97
C SER A 929 26.89 -6.07 7.66
N PHE A 930 25.59 -6.34 7.71
CA PHE A 930 25.07 -7.63 7.27
C PHE A 930 25.35 -7.86 5.79
N THR A 931 25.16 -6.84 4.94
CA THR A 931 25.51 -6.89 3.52
C THR A 931 27.00 -7.26 3.34
N GLY A 932 27.88 -6.66 4.13
CA GLY A 932 29.32 -6.96 4.11
C GLY A 932 29.64 -8.40 4.43
N VAL A 933 28.95 -9.01 5.39
CA VAL A 933 29.15 -10.41 5.78
C VAL A 933 28.85 -11.36 4.61
N TYR A 934 27.70 -11.18 3.94
CA TYR A 934 27.32 -12.02 2.79
C TYR A 934 28.16 -11.70 1.51
N LEU A 935 28.65 -10.47 1.35
CA LEU A 935 29.47 -10.06 0.23
C LEU A 935 30.91 -10.62 0.28
N LYS A 936 31.44 -10.80 1.47
CA LYS A 936 32.85 -11.21 1.72
C LYS A 936 33.27 -12.49 0.99
N PRO A 937 32.50 -13.59 0.96
CA PRO A 937 32.83 -14.79 0.21
C PRO A 937 32.94 -14.54 -1.30
N LEU A 938 32.04 -13.74 -1.86
CA LEU A 938 31.95 -13.47 -3.30
C LEU A 938 33.09 -12.60 -3.82
N LEU A 939 33.65 -11.72 -2.99
CA LEU A 939 34.82 -10.90 -3.34
C LEU A 939 36.13 -11.70 -3.27
N LYS A 940 36.19 -12.81 -2.52
CA LYS A 940 37.36 -13.68 -2.41
C LYS A 940 37.43 -14.75 -3.51
N ALA A 941 36.32 -15.08 -4.13
CA ALA A 941 36.22 -16.05 -5.21
C ALA A 941 36.77 -15.42 -6.52
N LYS A 942 38.10 -15.29 -6.63
CA LYS A 942 38.83 -14.92 -7.88
C LYS A 942 38.94 -16.10 -8.80
#